data_a778878de250482b0eafc60ec90e2f32
#
_entry.id   a778878de250482b0eafc60ec90e2f32
#
_cell.length_a   1.000
_cell.length_b   1.000
_cell.length_c   1.000
_cell.angle_alpha   90.00
_cell.angle_beta   90.00
_cell.angle_gamma   90.00
#
_symmetry.space_group_name_H-M   'P 1'
#
loop_
_entity.id
_entity.type
_entity.pdbx_description
1 polymer ?
#
loop_
_entity_poly.entity_id
_entity_poly.type
_entity_poly.pdbx_seq_one_letter_code
_entity_poly.pdbx_strand_id
1 'polypeptide(L)'
;MRSPVASFQSAVVVPALFVAASFLFVVAVALPLPAQTKSADWPVYGGSADNTHYTRLSQISPTNVRQLQVAWTFATGDEFAGSEMQANPVVVDGIMYATTPKLQVFALDAATGRQLWRFDPNAGRPPTSRFRHRGVVVTGDRVIFNYRNRLYALDRRTGVPIKSFGDSGWVDLRAGLGRPVEGLSVSASTPGVVFEDLFIIGSSVPEALPSAPGDIRAYDVRTGALRWSFHTIPHPGEFGYDTWPADAWKISGGANAWSGVTLDPARGLVFAATGSASYDFYGANRLGDNLFANTVLALDARTGKRVWHFQGLRHDLWDRDFPAAPALVTVTRDGKPVDAVAQITKTGHVYLFERTRGTPLFPIEERPMPAASLPGERSAPTQPFPVLPPPFARQSLTELDLTQRTPEAHAAALKTFREFSTAHPFSTPDLKGTIIFPGVDGGGEWGGPAFDPATGLLYVNSNEMAWLLKLVPRSDRSLFAANCASCHGDDRRGTAAGPSLIDVASRRSRDEILKVIREGTGRMPAFGAAIEGGAINDIVNYLLTGRDASVGTVGTSPFALPYRTAFFDIFVDHEGYPGIKSPWGTLNAIDLNAGSIRWSVPFGEYPKLTAQGITGTGTDNYGGAIVTENGLLIIAATTYDDKIRAFDKRTGALLWEAQLPAAGNATPSTYMVNGVQYIVIACGGGKNGAPSGGTYVAFALPQSAR
;
A
#
# COMPACT_ATOMS: atom_id res chain seq x y z
N MET A 1 -15.68 -59.47 -80.04
CA MET A 1 -14.96 -60.12 -81.14
C MET A 1 -13.54 -60.47 -80.71
N ARG A 2 -13.26 -61.75 -80.81
CA ARG A 2 -11.93 -62.38 -80.89
C ARG A 2 -10.92 -62.25 -79.75
N SER A 3 -10.89 -63.33 -78.96
CA SER A 3 -9.65 -63.99 -78.50
C SER A 3 -8.89 -64.52 -79.73
N PRO A 4 -7.71 -65.15 -79.65
CA PRO A 4 -6.88 -65.68 -78.52
C PRO A 4 -5.36 -65.39 -78.75
N VAL A 5 -4.40 -65.87 -78.00
CA VAL A 5 -3.72 -67.18 -78.07
C VAL A 5 -2.58 -67.25 -77.06
N ALA A 6 -2.45 -68.39 -76.42
CA ALA A 6 -1.42 -68.81 -75.47
C ALA A 6 -0.08 -69.14 -76.14
N SER A 7 1.00 -69.16 -75.43
CA SER A 7 2.09 -70.12 -75.63
C SER A 7 2.89 -70.41 -74.36
N PHE A 8 3.12 -71.67 -74.19
CA PHE A 8 3.90 -72.41 -73.20
C PHE A 8 5.42 -72.16 -73.22
N GLN A 9 6.10 -72.32 -72.12
CA GLN A 9 7.30 -73.12 -71.79
C GLN A 9 8.20 -72.43 -70.83
N SER A 10 8.91 -72.92 -69.87
CA SER A 10 9.25 -74.26 -69.39
C SER A 10 9.93 -74.05 -68.02
N ALA A 11 9.76 -74.98 -67.11
CA ALA A 11 10.29 -74.96 -65.77
C ALA A 11 11.82 -75.18 -65.69
N VAL A 12 12.53 -74.46 -64.85
CA VAL A 12 13.83 -74.86 -64.31
C VAL A 12 13.76 -74.75 -62.75
N VAL A 13 13.89 -75.95 -62.15
CA VAL A 13 13.94 -76.06 -60.68
C VAL A 13 15.38 -75.80 -60.20
N VAL A 14 15.57 -74.88 -59.27
CA VAL A 14 16.81 -74.73 -58.53
C VAL A 14 16.43 -74.63 -57.01
N PRO A 15 17.08 -75.43 -56.10
CA PRO A 15 16.68 -75.47 -54.70
C PRO A 15 17.16 -74.25 -54.00
N ALA A 16 16.24 -73.60 -53.29
CA ALA A 16 16.56 -72.50 -52.41
C ALA A 16 16.94 -72.94 -51.02
N LEU A 17 18.13 -72.57 -50.55
CA LEU A 17 18.56 -72.61 -49.12
C LEU A 17 17.73 -71.65 -48.29
N PHE A 18 17.02 -72.17 -47.32
CA PHE A 18 16.38 -71.31 -46.27
C PHE A 18 17.47 -70.83 -45.25
N VAL A 19 17.80 -69.53 -45.30
CA VAL A 19 18.47 -68.87 -44.20
C VAL A 19 17.41 -68.16 -43.31
N ALA A 20 17.19 -68.77 -42.16
CA ALA A 20 16.31 -68.15 -41.14
C ALA A 20 17.00 -66.95 -40.52
N ALA A 21 16.62 -65.74 -40.94
CA ALA A 21 17.01 -64.47 -40.25
C ALA A 21 16.04 -64.22 -39.10
N SER A 22 16.51 -64.44 -37.87
CA SER A 22 15.78 -64.08 -36.67
C SER A 22 15.82 -62.52 -36.50
N PHE A 23 14.74 -61.82 -36.80
CA PHE A 23 14.54 -60.42 -36.46
C PHE A 23 14.24 -60.33 -34.96
N LEU A 24 15.22 -59.91 -34.16
CA LEU A 24 15.00 -59.39 -32.80
C LEU A 24 14.27 -58.06 -32.90
N PHE A 25 12.98 -58.01 -32.62
CA PHE A 25 12.23 -56.79 -32.37
C PHE A 25 12.68 -56.24 -30.98
N VAL A 26 13.61 -55.26 -30.95
CA VAL A 26 13.84 -54.46 -29.78
C VAL A 26 12.68 -53.49 -29.65
N VAL A 27 11.72 -53.80 -28.78
CA VAL A 27 10.70 -52.85 -28.34
C VAL A 27 11.43 -51.86 -27.46
N ALA A 28 11.81 -50.70 -28.03
CA ALA A 28 12.24 -49.54 -27.25
C ALA A 28 11.02 -49.02 -26.47
N VAL A 29 10.93 -49.39 -25.20
CA VAL A 29 10.03 -48.73 -24.27
C VAL A 29 10.55 -47.28 -24.12
N ALA A 30 9.92 -46.34 -24.83
CA ALA A 30 10.13 -44.94 -24.62
C ALA A 30 9.66 -44.62 -23.19
N LEU A 31 10.60 -44.51 -22.24
CA LEU A 31 10.33 -43.91 -20.96
C LEU A 31 9.83 -42.49 -21.22
N PRO A 32 8.69 -42.08 -20.65
CA PRO A 32 8.25 -40.70 -20.80
C PRO A 32 9.37 -39.80 -20.26
N LEU A 33 9.87 -38.91 -21.12
CA LEU A 33 10.73 -37.78 -20.66
C LEU A 33 10.00 -37.09 -19.50
N PRO A 34 10.67 -36.82 -18.38
CA PRO A 34 10.04 -36.09 -17.31
C PRO A 34 9.49 -34.81 -17.92
N ALA A 35 8.20 -34.58 -17.75
CA ALA A 35 7.54 -33.35 -18.17
C ALA A 35 8.39 -32.19 -17.59
N GLN A 36 8.87 -31.28 -18.47
CA GLN A 36 9.56 -30.08 -18.01
C GLN A 36 8.61 -29.39 -17.03
N THR A 37 9.00 -29.43 -15.73
CA THR A 37 8.28 -28.75 -14.66
C THR A 37 8.29 -27.28 -14.98
N LYS A 38 7.13 -26.76 -15.47
CA LYS A 38 6.96 -25.32 -15.71
C LYS A 38 7.12 -24.60 -14.39
N SER A 39 8.06 -23.69 -14.30
CA SER A 39 8.07 -22.70 -13.26
C SER A 39 6.83 -21.81 -13.43
N ALA A 40 6.18 -21.45 -12.35
CA ALA A 40 5.11 -20.47 -12.34
C ALA A 40 5.59 -19.27 -11.53
N ASP A 41 5.60 -18.13 -12.17
CA ASP A 41 6.11 -16.88 -11.62
C ASP A 41 5.05 -16.13 -10.80
N TRP A 42 5.53 -15.19 -9.97
CA TRP A 42 4.78 -14.09 -9.38
C TRP A 42 5.38 -12.79 -9.92
N PRO A 43 5.09 -12.44 -11.19
CA PRO A 43 5.96 -11.55 -11.97
C PRO A 43 5.81 -10.07 -11.66
N VAL A 44 4.73 -9.67 -10.98
CA VAL A 44 4.44 -8.28 -10.62
C VAL A 44 3.89 -8.19 -9.19
N TYR A 45 3.84 -6.99 -8.64
CA TYR A 45 3.13 -6.70 -7.39
C TYR A 45 1.68 -7.20 -7.50
N GLY A 46 1.18 -7.90 -6.46
CA GLY A 46 -0.15 -8.50 -6.48
C GLY A 46 -0.30 -9.74 -7.37
N GLY A 47 0.78 -10.23 -8.01
CA GLY A 47 0.85 -11.47 -8.79
C GLY A 47 0.48 -11.34 -10.26
N SER A 48 -0.40 -10.40 -10.61
CA SER A 48 -0.88 -10.19 -11.97
C SER A 48 -1.20 -8.70 -12.21
N ALA A 49 -1.24 -8.30 -13.48
CA ALA A 49 -1.51 -6.91 -13.85
C ALA A 49 -2.89 -6.41 -13.42
N ASP A 50 -3.84 -7.29 -13.21
CA ASP A 50 -5.20 -7.00 -12.73
C ASP A 50 -5.30 -6.83 -11.19
N ASN A 51 -4.18 -7.05 -10.45
CA ASN A 51 -4.08 -6.90 -9.01
C ASN A 51 -5.15 -7.69 -8.22
N THR A 52 -5.44 -8.92 -8.67
CA THR A 52 -6.45 -9.78 -8.02
C THR A 52 -5.89 -10.65 -6.90
N HIS A 53 -4.58 -10.68 -6.71
CA HIS A 53 -3.88 -11.54 -5.74
C HIS A 53 -4.29 -13.03 -5.86
N TYR A 54 -4.63 -13.45 -7.05
CA TYR A 54 -5.10 -14.80 -7.34
C TYR A 54 -4.03 -15.67 -7.98
N THR A 55 -4.03 -16.95 -7.63
CA THR A 55 -3.15 -17.93 -8.26
C THR A 55 -3.91 -19.21 -8.63
N ARG A 56 -3.51 -19.79 -9.77
CA ARG A 56 -3.94 -21.13 -10.19
C ARG A 56 -3.08 -22.27 -9.64
N LEU A 57 -2.02 -21.93 -8.89
CA LEU A 57 -1.19 -22.93 -8.24
C LEU A 57 -2.03 -23.72 -7.24
N SER A 58 -1.94 -25.04 -7.29
CA SER A 58 -2.84 -25.96 -6.59
C SER A 58 -2.12 -27.09 -5.83
N GLN A 59 -0.79 -27.10 -5.81
CA GLN A 59 -0.02 -28.11 -5.05
C GLN A 59 -0.29 -28.01 -3.56
N ILE A 60 -0.38 -26.77 -3.01
CA ILE A 60 -0.81 -26.52 -1.65
C ILE A 60 -2.33 -26.37 -1.65
N SER A 61 -3.03 -27.18 -0.84
CA SER A 61 -4.48 -27.34 -0.85
C SER A 61 -5.05 -27.39 0.57
N PRO A 62 -6.37 -27.26 0.77
CA PRO A 62 -6.99 -27.43 2.09
C PRO A 62 -6.69 -28.77 2.76
N THR A 63 -6.39 -29.83 1.99
CA THR A 63 -6.13 -31.17 2.52
C THR A 63 -4.69 -31.37 3.01
N ASN A 64 -3.73 -30.60 2.50
CA ASN A 64 -2.31 -30.77 2.84
C ASN A 64 -1.66 -29.53 3.44
N VAL A 65 -2.33 -28.38 3.52
CA VAL A 65 -1.80 -27.11 4.04
C VAL A 65 -1.22 -27.23 5.45
N ARG A 66 -1.74 -28.14 6.27
CA ARG A 66 -1.24 -28.42 7.62
C ARG A 66 0.17 -29.04 7.64
N GLN A 67 0.65 -29.52 6.49
CA GLN A 67 1.98 -30.10 6.35
C GLN A 67 3.02 -29.08 5.90
N LEU A 68 2.63 -27.80 5.69
CA LEU A 68 3.57 -26.73 5.35
C LEU A 68 4.63 -26.58 6.43
N GLN A 69 5.86 -26.45 5.98
CA GLN A 69 7.03 -26.18 6.82
C GLN A 69 7.91 -25.10 6.18
N VAL A 70 8.76 -24.48 6.99
CA VAL A 70 9.74 -23.53 6.49
C VAL A 70 10.70 -24.24 5.55
N ALA A 71 10.74 -23.80 4.29
CA ALA A 71 11.65 -24.30 3.28
C ALA A 71 13.02 -23.60 3.34
N TRP A 72 12.98 -22.28 3.50
CA TRP A 72 14.17 -21.45 3.70
C TRP A 72 13.81 -20.13 4.37
N THR A 73 14.81 -19.48 4.96
CA THR A 73 14.75 -18.12 5.48
C THR A 73 15.89 -17.30 4.94
N PHE A 74 15.66 -15.99 4.79
CA PHE A 74 16.67 -15.01 4.40
C PHE A 74 16.63 -13.82 5.33
N ALA A 75 17.64 -13.64 6.19
CA ALA A 75 17.80 -12.47 7.03
C ALA A 75 18.48 -11.34 6.24
N THR A 76 17.88 -10.17 6.19
CA THR A 76 18.43 -9.01 5.49
C THR A 76 19.62 -8.40 6.22
N GLY A 77 19.65 -8.50 7.56
CA GLY A 77 20.74 -8.03 8.42
C GLY A 77 20.87 -6.49 8.46
N ASP A 78 19.82 -5.77 8.13
CA ASP A 78 19.84 -4.31 8.12
C ASP A 78 18.59 -3.66 8.77
N GLU A 79 17.83 -4.42 9.54
CA GLU A 79 16.75 -3.91 10.38
C GLU A 79 17.28 -2.89 11.40
N PHE A 80 16.44 -1.95 11.79
CA PHE A 80 16.71 -0.94 12.81
C PHE A 80 15.43 -0.62 13.60
N ALA A 81 15.56 0.00 14.77
CA ALA A 81 14.43 0.31 15.65
C ALA A 81 13.33 1.09 14.92
N GLY A 82 12.13 0.50 14.86
CA GLY A 82 10.97 1.04 14.17
C GLY A 82 11.01 0.89 12.63
N SER A 83 11.96 0.14 12.06
CA SER A 83 11.89 -0.23 10.65
C SER A 83 10.76 -1.23 10.41
N GLU A 84 10.18 -1.19 9.21
CA GLU A 84 9.13 -2.10 8.76
C GLU A 84 9.41 -2.60 7.34
N MET A 85 8.83 -3.74 6.96
CA MET A 85 8.88 -4.27 5.60
C MET A 85 7.44 -4.51 5.11
N GLN A 86 7.12 -3.94 3.95
CA GLN A 86 5.82 -4.09 3.29
C GLN A 86 5.97 -4.78 1.92
N ALA A 87 7.16 -5.29 1.58
CA ALA A 87 7.45 -5.82 0.26
C ALA A 87 6.65 -7.09 -0.06
N ASN A 88 5.93 -7.07 -1.19
CA ASN A 88 5.43 -8.24 -1.88
C ASN A 88 6.52 -8.70 -2.85
N PRO A 89 7.24 -9.80 -2.59
CA PRO A 89 8.33 -10.26 -3.44
C PRO A 89 7.86 -10.59 -4.85
N VAL A 90 8.64 -10.20 -5.84
CA VAL A 90 8.42 -10.54 -7.25
C VAL A 90 9.32 -11.71 -7.61
N VAL A 91 8.78 -12.73 -8.28
CA VAL A 91 9.54 -13.90 -8.72
C VAL A 91 9.40 -14.05 -10.24
N VAL A 92 10.54 -14.05 -10.93
CA VAL A 92 10.63 -14.18 -12.38
C VAL A 92 11.77 -15.12 -12.73
N ASP A 93 11.49 -16.14 -13.55
CA ASP A 93 12.48 -17.14 -13.99
C ASP A 93 13.24 -17.81 -12.83
N GLY A 94 12.54 -18.10 -11.71
CA GLY A 94 13.13 -18.70 -10.52
C GLY A 94 14.01 -17.80 -9.68
N ILE A 95 14.05 -16.51 -9.94
CA ILE A 95 14.77 -15.49 -9.16
C ILE A 95 13.76 -14.59 -8.45
N MET A 96 13.91 -14.46 -7.12
CA MET A 96 13.11 -13.56 -6.31
C MET A 96 13.81 -12.20 -6.16
N TYR A 97 13.05 -11.12 -6.35
CA TYR A 97 13.50 -9.74 -6.18
C TYR A 97 12.66 -9.06 -5.09
N ALA A 98 13.32 -8.39 -4.15
CA ALA A 98 12.65 -7.68 -3.08
C ALA A 98 13.55 -6.59 -2.47
N THR A 99 13.06 -5.92 -1.41
CA THR A 99 13.75 -4.84 -0.71
C THR A 99 13.96 -5.15 0.76
N THR A 100 15.01 -4.58 1.34
CA THR A 100 15.30 -4.69 2.79
C THR A 100 14.67 -3.54 3.58
N PRO A 101 14.69 -3.55 4.93
CA PRO A 101 14.29 -2.42 5.77
C PRO A 101 14.96 -1.08 5.43
N LYS A 102 16.23 -1.09 4.97
CA LYS A 102 16.95 0.11 4.51
C LYS A 102 16.79 0.41 3.03
N LEU A 103 15.82 -0.25 2.36
CA LEU A 103 15.56 -0.15 0.92
C LEU A 103 16.76 -0.52 0.03
N GLN A 104 17.59 -1.45 0.45
CA GLN A 104 18.50 -2.11 -0.46
C GLN A 104 17.71 -3.11 -1.29
N VAL A 105 17.99 -3.21 -2.57
CA VAL A 105 17.37 -4.18 -3.48
C VAL A 105 18.25 -5.40 -3.58
N PHE A 106 17.67 -6.59 -3.56
CA PHE A 106 18.40 -7.84 -3.69
C PHE A 106 17.69 -8.83 -4.62
N ALA A 107 18.46 -9.79 -5.12
CA ALA A 107 17.95 -10.97 -5.81
C ALA A 107 18.37 -12.23 -5.08
N LEU A 108 17.44 -13.17 -4.94
CA LEU A 108 17.68 -14.51 -4.38
C LEU A 108 17.35 -15.59 -5.42
N ASP A 109 18.04 -16.71 -5.32
CA ASP A 109 17.55 -17.97 -5.87
C ASP A 109 16.26 -18.35 -5.12
N ALA A 110 15.14 -18.39 -5.84
CA ALA A 110 13.83 -18.53 -5.23
C ALA A 110 13.56 -19.92 -4.62
N ALA A 111 14.31 -20.95 -5.02
CA ALA A 111 14.19 -22.29 -4.45
C ALA A 111 14.93 -22.44 -3.11
N THR A 112 15.99 -21.68 -2.90
CA THR A 112 16.94 -21.88 -1.77
C THR A 112 17.08 -20.69 -0.84
N GLY A 113 16.64 -19.50 -1.22
CA GLY A 113 16.87 -18.26 -0.49
C GLY A 113 18.31 -17.74 -0.54
N ARG A 114 19.17 -18.33 -1.39
CA ARG A 114 20.57 -17.92 -1.54
C ARG A 114 20.67 -16.60 -2.29
N GLN A 115 21.34 -15.60 -1.69
CA GLN A 115 21.52 -14.28 -2.31
C GLN A 115 22.41 -14.40 -3.56
N LEU A 116 21.94 -13.79 -4.66
CA LEU A 116 22.66 -13.70 -5.93
C LEU A 116 23.40 -12.35 -6.04
N TRP A 117 22.71 -11.26 -5.74
CA TRP A 117 23.28 -9.91 -5.70
C TRP A 117 22.49 -9.00 -4.74
N ARG A 118 23.07 -7.87 -4.38
CA ARG A 118 22.46 -6.83 -3.56
C ARG A 118 22.95 -5.46 -3.99
N PHE A 119 22.07 -4.47 -4.07
CA PHE A 119 22.35 -3.09 -4.39
C PHE A 119 21.95 -2.17 -3.25
N ASP A 120 22.86 -1.30 -2.80
CA ASP A 120 22.60 -0.29 -1.77
C ASP A 120 22.54 1.11 -2.39
N PRO A 121 21.33 1.71 -2.54
CA PRO A 121 21.19 3.05 -3.09
C PRO A 121 21.71 4.15 -2.16
N ASN A 122 21.95 3.84 -0.91
CA ASN A 122 22.41 4.78 0.13
C ASN A 122 23.93 4.76 0.34
N ALA A 123 24.64 3.87 -0.34
CA ALA A 123 26.10 3.70 -0.22
C ALA A 123 26.58 3.59 1.25
N GLY A 124 25.85 2.79 2.07
CA GLY A 124 26.19 2.53 3.47
C GLY A 124 25.92 3.66 4.45
N ARG A 125 25.31 4.78 4.03
CA ARG A 125 24.93 5.86 4.95
C ARG A 125 23.80 5.41 5.88
N PRO A 126 23.75 5.89 7.14
CA PRO A 126 22.64 5.60 8.04
C PRO A 126 21.30 6.05 7.44
N PRO A 127 20.21 5.29 7.66
CA PRO A 127 18.88 5.73 7.26
C PRO A 127 18.48 6.95 8.12
N THR A 128 17.88 7.96 7.47
CA THR A 128 17.41 9.18 8.15
C THR A 128 15.92 9.13 8.49
N SER A 129 15.21 8.11 8.02
CA SER A 129 13.76 7.95 8.23
C SER A 129 13.36 6.49 8.02
N ARG A 130 12.18 6.13 8.50
CA ARG A 130 11.50 4.88 8.14
C ARG A 130 11.12 4.91 6.67
N PHE A 131 11.22 3.75 6.03
CA PHE A 131 10.81 3.59 4.64
C PHE A 131 9.59 2.68 4.58
N ARG A 132 8.62 3.07 3.74
CA ARG A 132 7.47 2.24 3.37
C ARG A 132 7.63 1.91 1.89
N HIS A 133 7.85 0.64 1.57
CA HIS A 133 8.09 0.22 0.20
C HIS A 133 7.55 -1.19 -0.03
N ARG A 134 6.78 -1.36 -1.10
CA ARG A 134 6.01 -2.59 -1.34
C ARG A 134 6.59 -3.50 -2.41
N GLY A 135 7.73 -3.15 -3.00
CA GLY A 135 8.42 -4.05 -3.92
C GLY A 135 9.04 -3.35 -5.11
N VAL A 136 9.40 -4.14 -6.09
CA VAL A 136 10.11 -3.72 -7.31
C VAL A 136 9.33 -4.14 -8.55
N VAL A 137 9.67 -3.58 -9.72
CA VAL A 137 9.17 -4.03 -11.02
C VAL A 137 10.30 -4.71 -11.78
N VAL A 138 10.04 -5.91 -12.29
CA VAL A 138 10.96 -6.64 -13.16
C VAL A 138 10.42 -6.60 -14.58
N THR A 139 11.22 -6.12 -15.53
CA THR A 139 10.82 -6.04 -16.94
C THR A 139 12.04 -6.20 -17.85
N GLY A 140 11.98 -7.16 -18.80
CA GLY A 140 13.08 -7.45 -19.68
C GLY A 140 14.38 -7.75 -18.92
N ASP A 141 15.40 -6.93 -19.16
CA ASP A 141 16.74 -7.04 -18.57
C ASP A 141 16.92 -6.22 -17.28
N ARG A 142 15.88 -5.61 -16.74
CA ARG A 142 15.99 -4.63 -15.65
C ARG A 142 15.07 -4.84 -14.46
N VAL A 143 15.51 -4.31 -13.31
CA VAL A 143 14.73 -4.12 -12.10
C VAL A 143 14.57 -2.62 -11.90
N ILE A 144 13.32 -2.15 -11.83
CA ILE A 144 13.01 -0.73 -11.57
C ILE A 144 12.49 -0.62 -10.14
N PHE A 145 13.05 0.33 -9.38
CA PHE A 145 12.61 0.59 -8.01
C PHE A 145 12.82 2.06 -7.62
N ASN A 146 12.11 2.48 -6.60
CA ASN A 146 12.22 3.84 -6.05
C ASN A 146 13.00 3.83 -4.73
N TYR A 147 13.91 4.79 -4.59
CA TYR A 147 14.56 5.16 -3.33
C TYR A 147 14.46 6.66 -3.12
N ARG A 148 13.66 7.10 -2.14
CA ARG A 148 13.34 8.52 -1.94
C ARG A 148 12.83 9.15 -3.25
N ASN A 149 13.37 10.28 -3.65
CA ASN A 149 13.03 10.96 -4.91
C ASN A 149 13.73 10.39 -6.15
N ARG A 150 14.42 9.25 -6.06
CA ARG A 150 15.13 8.64 -7.18
C ARG A 150 14.46 7.36 -7.66
N LEU A 151 14.19 7.29 -8.95
CA LEU A 151 13.75 6.08 -9.64
C LEU A 151 14.95 5.46 -10.33
N TYR A 152 15.34 4.25 -9.92
CA TYR A 152 16.50 3.51 -10.45
C TYR A 152 16.08 2.45 -11.45
N ALA A 153 16.95 2.17 -12.43
CA ALA A 153 16.92 0.96 -13.22
C ALA A 153 18.23 0.18 -13.03
N LEU A 154 18.14 -1.05 -12.54
CA LEU A 154 19.27 -1.94 -12.32
C LEU A 154 19.26 -3.06 -13.37
N ASP A 155 20.43 -3.51 -13.79
CA ASP A 155 20.56 -4.76 -14.54
C ASP A 155 20.06 -5.94 -13.70
N ARG A 156 19.13 -6.71 -14.24
CA ARG A 156 18.42 -7.79 -13.53
C ARG A 156 19.34 -8.89 -13.01
N ARG A 157 20.44 -9.16 -13.70
CA ARG A 157 21.36 -10.25 -13.39
C ARG A 157 22.41 -9.86 -12.37
N THR A 158 22.83 -8.60 -12.38
CA THR A 158 23.99 -8.12 -11.60
C THR A 158 23.65 -7.13 -10.51
N GLY A 159 22.46 -6.49 -10.55
CA GLY A 159 22.07 -5.42 -9.64
C GLY A 159 22.80 -4.10 -9.89
N VAL A 160 23.59 -3.97 -10.97
CA VAL A 160 24.32 -2.74 -11.30
C VAL A 160 23.39 -1.73 -11.95
N PRO A 161 23.44 -0.42 -11.58
CA PRO A 161 22.66 0.61 -12.24
C PRO A 161 22.94 0.70 -13.76
N ILE A 162 21.88 0.75 -14.56
CA ILE A 162 21.95 0.85 -16.03
C ILE A 162 22.22 2.32 -16.39
N LYS A 163 23.47 2.66 -16.73
CA LYS A 163 23.92 4.04 -16.94
C LYS A 163 23.16 4.83 -18.00
N SER A 164 22.52 4.16 -18.96
CA SER A 164 21.69 4.80 -20.00
C SER A 164 20.30 5.21 -19.53
N PHE A 165 19.92 4.86 -18.28
CA PHE A 165 18.65 5.26 -17.68
C PHE A 165 18.84 6.55 -16.88
N GLY A 166 18.25 7.64 -17.34
CA GLY A 166 18.32 8.95 -16.70
C GLY A 166 19.76 9.46 -16.53
N ASP A 167 20.06 10.00 -15.37
CA ASP A 167 21.41 10.40 -14.99
C ASP A 167 22.12 9.22 -14.30
N SER A 168 22.96 8.52 -15.07
CA SER A 168 23.82 7.45 -14.55
C SER A 168 23.07 6.32 -13.81
N GLY A 169 21.85 5.99 -14.26
CA GLY A 169 21.05 4.87 -13.78
C GLY A 169 19.84 5.25 -12.92
N TRP A 170 19.51 6.54 -12.82
CA TRP A 170 18.32 7.01 -12.10
C TRP A 170 17.75 8.32 -12.66
N VAL A 171 16.48 8.60 -12.34
CA VAL A 171 15.80 9.88 -12.63
C VAL A 171 15.26 10.49 -11.34
N ASP A 172 15.20 11.83 -11.27
CA ASP A 172 14.63 12.56 -10.13
C ASP A 172 13.11 12.66 -10.31
N LEU A 173 12.37 12.07 -9.40
CA LEU A 173 10.90 12.13 -9.40
C LEU A 173 10.33 13.53 -9.16
N ARG A 174 11.14 14.50 -8.73
CA ARG A 174 10.70 15.90 -8.59
C ARG A 174 10.75 16.66 -9.92
N ALA A 175 11.47 16.15 -10.90
CA ALA A 175 11.52 16.77 -12.23
C ALA A 175 10.15 16.75 -12.91
N GLY A 176 9.76 17.84 -13.53
CA GLY A 176 8.50 17.95 -14.30
C GLY A 176 7.25 18.19 -13.47
N LEU A 177 7.35 18.58 -12.19
CA LEU A 177 6.18 18.90 -11.35
C LEU A 177 5.52 20.25 -11.68
N GLY A 178 6.06 21.04 -12.62
CA GLY A 178 5.48 22.32 -13.04
C GLY A 178 5.58 23.46 -12.02
N ARG A 179 6.31 23.26 -10.91
CA ARG A 179 6.54 24.24 -9.85
C ARG A 179 7.91 24.07 -9.19
N PRO A 180 8.39 25.06 -8.39
CA PRO A 180 9.65 24.93 -7.65
C PRO A 180 9.66 23.68 -6.78
N VAL A 181 10.81 22.96 -6.76
CA VAL A 181 10.94 21.64 -6.12
C VAL A 181 11.76 21.65 -4.83
N GLU A 182 12.31 22.81 -4.46
CA GLU A 182 13.10 22.98 -3.25
C GLU A 182 12.26 22.67 -2.01
N GLY A 183 12.75 21.77 -1.18
CA GLY A 183 12.04 21.32 0.03
C GLY A 183 10.90 20.34 -0.22
N LEU A 184 10.57 20.00 -1.48
CA LEU A 184 9.56 18.98 -1.79
C LEU A 184 10.17 17.58 -1.75
N SER A 185 9.39 16.63 -1.22
CA SER A 185 9.67 15.20 -1.24
C SER A 185 8.67 14.48 -2.14
N VAL A 186 9.17 13.64 -3.05
CA VAL A 186 8.36 12.76 -3.89
C VAL A 186 9.00 11.39 -3.90
N SER A 187 8.26 10.38 -3.51
CA SER A 187 8.70 8.99 -3.54
C SER A 187 7.60 8.11 -4.16
N ALA A 188 7.78 6.82 -4.20
CA ALA A 188 6.72 5.87 -4.49
C ALA A 188 6.82 4.71 -3.51
N SER A 189 5.79 4.51 -2.70
CA SER A 189 5.74 3.40 -1.74
C SER A 189 5.31 2.08 -2.40
N THR A 190 4.56 2.13 -3.50
CA THR A 190 4.10 0.95 -4.25
C THR A 190 4.72 0.95 -5.65
N PRO A 191 5.12 -0.21 -6.17
CA PRO A 191 5.65 -0.33 -7.53
C PRO A 191 4.66 0.15 -8.59
N GLY A 192 5.18 0.64 -9.71
CA GLY A 192 4.38 0.95 -10.89
C GLY A 192 4.08 -0.29 -11.74
N VAL A 193 3.52 -0.06 -12.92
CA VAL A 193 3.26 -1.09 -13.93
C VAL A 193 3.99 -0.75 -15.24
N VAL A 194 4.22 -1.77 -16.06
CA VAL A 194 4.83 -1.60 -17.39
C VAL A 194 3.80 -1.90 -18.47
N PHE A 195 3.61 -0.95 -19.37
CA PHE A 195 2.78 -1.09 -20.55
C PHE A 195 3.60 -0.70 -21.79
N GLU A 196 3.86 -1.66 -22.67
CA GLU A 196 4.74 -1.47 -23.84
C GLU A 196 6.13 -0.95 -23.42
N ASP A 197 6.52 0.25 -23.83
CA ASP A 197 7.78 0.92 -23.47
C ASP A 197 7.63 1.93 -22.31
N LEU A 198 6.48 1.95 -21.64
CA LEU A 198 6.14 2.89 -20.58
C LEU A 198 6.17 2.23 -19.21
N PHE A 199 6.87 2.84 -18.26
CA PHE A 199 6.77 2.56 -16.83
C PHE A 199 5.87 3.61 -16.20
N ILE A 200 4.68 3.20 -15.74
CA ILE A 200 3.63 4.06 -15.19
C ILE A 200 3.62 3.92 -13.68
N ILE A 201 3.67 5.05 -12.96
CA ILE A 201 3.79 5.06 -11.50
C ILE A 201 3.02 6.23 -10.89
N GLY A 202 2.40 5.98 -9.74
CA GLY A 202 1.90 7.01 -8.83
C GLY A 202 3.02 7.59 -7.97
N SER A 203 2.64 8.31 -6.93
CA SER A 203 3.61 8.92 -6.01
C SER A 203 3.15 8.81 -4.56
N SER A 204 4.11 8.92 -3.64
CA SER A 204 3.88 9.11 -2.21
C SER A 204 4.53 10.44 -1.82
N VAL A 205 3.73 11.35 -1.28
CA VAL A 205 4.11 12.71 -0.92
C VAL A 205 3.75 13.00 0.53
N PRO A 206 4.34 14.02 1.19
CA PRO A 206 3.98 14.38 2.56
C PRO A 206 2.51 14.79 2.71
N GLU A 207 1.89 14.41 3.81
CA GLU A 207 0.56 14.84 4.22
C GLU A 207 0.57 16.27 4.80
N ALA A 208 1.72 16.69 5.34
CA ALA A 208 1.94 18.05 5.84
C ALA A 208 2.43 18.98 4.73
N LEU A 209 2.11 20.28 4.85
CA LEU A 209 2.58 21.31 3.91
C LEU A 209 3.98 21.83 4.26
N PRO A 210 4.86 22.14 3.28
CA PRO A 210 4.63 22.04 1.83
C PRO A 210 4.66 20.60 1.33
N SER A 211 3.73 20.23 0.46
CA SER A 211 3.61 18.92 -0.15
C SER A 211 3.66 19.01 -1.67
N ALA A 212 4.21 17.99 -2.33
CA ALA A 212 4.19 17.88 -3.77
C ALA A 212 2.80 17.49 -4.30
N PRO A 213 2.45 17.81 -5.56
CA PRO A 213 1.28 17.24 -6.21
C PRO A 213 1.46 15.73 -6.42
N GLY A 214 0.37 15.00 -6.35
CA GLY A 214 0.35 13.54 -6.43
C GLY A 214 0.35 12.97 -7.85
N ASP A 215 0.91 13.67 -8.82
CA ASP A 215 0.84 13.34 -10.24
C ASP A 215 1.14 11.87 -10.55
N ILE A 216 0.33 11.31 -11.47
CA ILE A 216 0.57 9.98 -12.03
C ILE A 216 1.39 10.18 -13.31
N ARG A 217 2.51 9.47 -13.44
CA ARG A 217 3.49 9.73 -14.48
C ARG A 217 3.95 8.47 -15.19
N ALA A 218 4.25 8.60 -16.47
CA ALA A 218 4.88 7.55 -17.26
C ALA A 218 6.26 7.95 -17.72
N TYR A 219 7.19 7.04 -17.58
CA TYR A 219 8.57 7.16 -18.01
C TYR A 219 8.88 6.12 -19.09
N ASP A 220 9.72 6.49 -20.03
CA ASP A 220 10.27 5.51 -20.96
C ASP A 220 11.10 4.47 -20.19
N VAL A 221 10.77 3.20 -20.35
CA VAL A 221 11.35 2.11 -19.57
C VAL A 221 12.84 1.90 -19.83
N ARG A 222 13.36 2.37 -20.99
CA ARG A 222 14.78 2.22 -21.37
C ARG A 222 15.62 3.41 -20.95
N THR A 223 15.09 4.62 -21.16
CA THR A 223 15.83 5.87 -21.00
C THR A 223 15.51 6.63 -19.72
N GLY A 224 14.36 6.34 -19.07
CA GLY A 224 13.87 7.11 -17.94
C GLY A 224 13.29 8.48 -18.31
N ALA A 225 13.15 8.80 -19.61
CA ALA A 225 12.55 10.06 -20.03
C ALA A 225 11.08 10.12 -19.67
N LEU A 226 10.63 11.25 -19.10
CA LEU A 226 9.21 11.49 -18.83
C LEU A 226 8.43 11.56 -20.16
N ARG A 227 7.40 10.72 -20.30
CA ARG A 227 6.57 10.62 -21.51
C ARG A 227 5.24 11.33 -21.38
N TRP A 228 4.60 11.22 -20.23
CA TRP A 228 3.40 11.97 -19.89
C TRP A 228 3.24 12.11 -18.37
N SER A 229 2.48 13.14 -17.97
CA SER A 229 2.04 13.37 -16.59
C SER A 229 0.54 13.65 -16.57
N PHE A 230 -0.17 13.03 -15.64
CA PHE A 230 -1.56 13.37 -15.31
C PHE A 230 -1.55 14.17 -13.99
N HIS A 231 -1.98 15.42 -14.04
CA HIS A 231 -2.03 16.30 -12.87
C HIS A 231 -3.22 15.92 -11.98
N THR A 232 -2.96 15.41 -10.79
CA THR A 232 -4.02 15.09 -9.83
C THR A 232 -4.56 16.34 -9.12
N ILE A 233 -3.80 17.43 -9.15
CA ILE A 233 -4.26 18.80 -8.83
C ILE A 233 -4.26 19.58 -10.14
N PRO A 234 -5.42 19.78 -10.77
CA PRO A 234 -5.51 20.31 -12.13
C PRO A 234 -4.94 21.71 -12.28
N HIS A 235 -4.25 21.95 -13.39
CA HIS A 235 -3.74 23.27 -13.79
C HIS A 235 -4.81 24.10 -14.52
N PRO A 236 -4.61 25.42 -14.70
CA PRO A 236 -5.54 26.26 -15.43
C PRO A 236 -5.90 25.70 -16.82
N GLY A 237 -7.19 25.56 -17.10
CA GLY A 237 -7.70 24.99 -18.34
C GLY A 237 -7.87 23.47 -18.35
N GLU A 238 -7.41 22.75 -17.32
CA GLU A 238 -7.64 21.32 -17.18
C GLU A 238 -8.98 21.04 -16.49
N PHE A 239 -9.55 19.88 -16.76
CA PHE A 239 -10.79 19.43 -16.15
C PHE A 239 -10.62 19.29 -14.63
N GLY A 240 -11.55 19.85 -13.85
CA GLY A 240 -11.52 19.80 -12.38
C GLY A 240 -10.78 20.99 -11.74
N TYR A 241 -10.16 21.88 -12.51
CA TYR A 241 -9.49 23.08 -11.99
C TYR A 241 -10.40 23.95 -11.12
N ASP A 242 -11.66 24.07 -11.49
CA ASP A 242 -12.70 24.84 -10.78
C ASP A 242 -13.16 24.22 -9.45
N THR A 243 -12.73 23.00 -9.16
CA THR A 243 -12.96 22.32 -7.87
C THR A 243 -11.92 22.69 -6.80
N TRP A 244 -10.99 23.57 -7.14
CA TRP A 244 -9.91 24.06 -6.30
C TRP A 244 -9.86 25.59 -6.31
N PRO A 245 -9.27 26.24 -5.29
CA PRO A 245 -8.87 27.64 -5.41
C PRO A 245 -7.91 27.86 -6.58
N ALA A 246 -7.99 28.99 -7.25
CA ALA A 246 -7.28 29.27 -8.50
C ALA A 246 -5.75 29.05 -8.46
N ASP A 247 -5.10 29.26 -7.31
CA ASP A 247 -3.66 29.08 -7.13
C ASP A 247 -3.27 27.75 -6.43
N ALA A 248 -4.25 26.87 -6.16
CA ALA A 248 -4.00 25.62 -5.44
C ALA A 248 -2.92 24.75 -6.11
N TRP A 249 -2.92 24.67 -7.43
CA TRP A 249 -1.90 23.89 -8.19
C TRP A 249 -0.47 24.33 -7.93
N LYS A 250 -0.23 25.55 -7.42
CA LYS A 250 1.10 26.07 -7.07
C LYS A 250 1.55 25.64 -5.67
N ILE A 251 0.61 25.42 -4.73
CA ILE A 251 0.90 25.27 -3.31
C ILE A 251 0.32 24.00 -2.68
N SER A 252 -0.83 23.50 -3.14
CA SER A 252 -1.44 22.29 -2.61
C SER A 252 -0.67 21.04 -3.02
N GLY A 253 -0.79 19.99 -2.22
CA GLY A 253 -0.18 18.69 -2.46
C GLY A 253 -1.13 17.55 -2.10
N GLY A 254 -0.62 16.34 -2.00
CA GLY A 254 -1.44 15.15 -1.82
C GLY A 254 -2.15 14.72 -3.11
N ALA A 255 -3.37 14.20 -3.00
CA ALA A 255 -4.14 13.62 -4.09
C ALA A 255 -3.36 12.54 -4.87
N ASN A 256 -2.54 11.78 -4.20
CA ASN A 256 -1.50 10.92 -4.77
C ASN A 256 -1.94 9.45 -4.82
N ALA A 257 -1.59 8.75 -5.90
CA ALA A 257 -1.79 7.32 -6.05
C ALA A 257 -0.67 6.52 -5.34
N TRP A 258 -0.58 6.66 -4.02
CA TRP A 258 0.45 6.03 -3.20
C TRP A 258 0.28 4.51 -3.05
N SER A 259 -0.95 4.04 -3.19
CA SER A 259 -1.29 2.62 -3.11
C SER A 259 -0.94 1.83 -4.37
N GLY A 260 -0.53 2.52 -5.45
CA GLY A 260 -0.14 1.92 -6.72
C GLY A 260 -1.18 2.07 -7.81
N VAL A 261 -0.89 1.43 -8.93
CA VAL A 261 -1.70 1.46 -10.15
C VAL A 261 -1.90 0.04 -10.69
N THR A 262 -2.99 -0.17 -11.42
CA THR A 262 -3.37 -1.47 -12.01
C THR A 262 -3.52 -1.32 -13.51
N LEU A 263 -3.22 -2.36 -14.27
CA LEU A 263 -3.18 -2.30 -15.74
C LEU A 263 -4.14 -3.32 -16.37
N ASP A 264 -4.95 -2.87 -17.32
CA ASP A 264 -5.63 -3.71 -18.31
C ASP A 264 -4.85 -3.63 -19.64
N PRO A 265 -3.91 -4.54 -19.87
CA PRO A 265 -3.07 -4.48 -21.06
C PRO A 265 -3.85 -4.72 -22.36
N ALA A 266 -4.95 -5.45 -22.30
CA ALA A 266 -5.76 -5.75 -23.49
C ALA A 266 -6.49 -4.50 -24.01
N ARG A 267 -6.86 -3.57 -23.09
CA ARG A 267 -7.54 -2.32 -23.45
C ARG A 267 -6.61 -1.10 -23.46
N GLY A 268 -5.36 -1.25 -22.98
CA GLY A 268 -4.44 -0.14 -22.81
C GLY A 268 -4.93 0.88 -21.77
N LEU A 269 -5.57 0.41 -20.71
CA LEU A 269 -6.08 1.25 -19.61
C LEU A 269 -5.26 1.04 -18.34
N VAL A 270 -4.85 2.12 -17.70
CA VAL A 270 -4.28 2.11 -16.36
C VAL A 270 -5.29 2.69 -15.36
N PHE A 271 -5.41 2.03 -14.22
CA PHE A 271 -6.31 2.44 -13.14
C PHE A 271 -5.50 2.86 -11.93
N ALA A 272 -5.89 3.96 -11.31
CA ALA A 272 -5.28 4.48 -10.11
C ALA A 272 -6.36 4.88 -9.10
N ALA A 273 -6.02 4.76 -7.82
CA ALA A 273 -6.81 5.28 -6.73
C ALA A 273 -5.99 6.31 -5.96
N THR A 274 -6.54 7.49 -5.72
CA THR A 274 -5.83 8.59 -5.08
C THR A 274 -6.26 8.77 -3.63
N GLY A 275 -5.34 9.27 -2.83
CA GLY A 275 -5.57 9.67 -1.44
C GLY A 275 -6.04 11.11 -1.32
N SER A 276 -6.03 11.57 -0.08
CA SER A 276 -6.47 12.89 0.35
C SER A 276 -5.58 14.02 -0.18
N ALA A 277 -6.12 15.23 -0.22
CA ALA A 277 -5.34 16.44 -0.47
C ALA A 277 -4.68 16.92 0.82
N SER A 278 -3.43 17.36 0.76
CA SER A 278 -2.75 17.95 1.92
C SER A 278 -3.24 19.38 2.21
N TYR A 279 -3.42 19.75 3.40
CA TYR A 279 -3.28 19.10 4.68
C TYR A 279 -4.56 18.31 5.03
N ASP A 280 -4.46 17.14 5.66
CA ASP A 280 -5.55 16.17 5.75
C ASP A 280 -6.72 16.59 6.64
N PHE A 281 -6.45 17.27 7.77
CA PHE A 281 -7.44 17.48 8.83
C PHE A 281 -8.00 18.90 8.91
N TYR A 282 -7.56 19.80 8.04
CA TYR A 282 -8.07 21.16 7.88
C TYR A 282 -7.82 21.66 6.46
N GLY A 283 -8.88 21.99 5.73
CA GLY A 283 -8.85 22.24 4.29
C GLY A 283 -9.27 23.65 3.85
N ALA A 284 -9.33 24.64 4.75
CA ALA A 284 -9.78 26.00 4.38
C ALA A 284 -8.89 26.71 3.35
N ASN A 285 -7.65 26.23 3.13
CA ASN A 285 -6.77 26.70 2.06
C ASN A 285 -7.02 26.03 0.70
N ARG A 286 -7.88 25.01 0.68
CA ARG A 286 -8.21 24.21 -0.51
C ARG A 286 -9.72 24.01 -0.70
N LEU A 287 -10.52 25.03 -0.40
CA LEU A 287 -11.98 24.97 -0.51
C LEU A 287 -12.43 24.50 -1.90
N GLY A 288 -13.46 23.66 -1.94
CA GLY A 288 -14.00 23.01 -3.12
C GLY A 288 -13.94 21.48 -3.01
N ASP A 289 -14.38 20.77 -4.03
CA ASP A 289 -14.44 19.30 -4.01
C ASP A 289 -13.08 18.62 -4.11
N ASN A 290 -12.04 19.35 -4.51
CA ASN A 290 -10.64 18.91 -4.64
C ASN A 290 -10.43 17.72 -5.60
N LEU A 291 -11.03 17.75 -6.77
CA LEU A 291 -10.82 16.73 -7.78
C LEU A 291 -9.35 16.84 -8.32
N PHE A 292 -8.53 15.79 -8.32
CA PHE A 292 -8.78 14.36 -8.24
C PHE A 292 -8.29 13.72 -6.92
N ALA A 293 -8.44 14.36 -5.78
CA ALA A 293 -8.26 13.67 -4.50
C ALA A 293 -9.39 12.62 -4.29
N ASN A 294 -9.11 11.55 -3.55
CA ASN A 294 -10.05 10.47 -3.19
C ASN A 294 -10.86 9.95 -4.39
N THR A 295 -10.17 9.69 -5.49
CA THR A 295 -10.75 9.41 -6.80
C THR A 295 -10.23 8.10 -7.38
N VAL A 296 -11.13 7.27 -7.95
CA VAL A 296 -10.76 6.20 -8.87
C VAL A 296 -10.63 6.79 -10.26
N LEU A 297 -9.49 6.59 -10.89
CA LEU A 297 -9.14 7.08 -12.22
C LEU A 297 -8.94 5.94 -13.19
N ALA A 298 -9.47 6.06 -14.40
CA ALA A 298 -9.08 5.26 -15.56
C ALA A 298 -8.42 6.20 -16.57
N LEU A 299 -7.16 5.90 -16.92
CA LEU A 299 -6.38 6.68 -17.88
C LEU A 299 -5.99 5.78 -19.06
N ASP A 300 -5.91 6.39 -20.25
CA ASP A 300 -5.24 5.75 -21.39
C ASP A 300 -3.75 5.57 -21.06
N ALA A 301 -3.28 4.35 -21.08
CA ALA A 301 -1.92 4.02 -20.63
C ALA A 301 -0.82 4.61 -21.53
N ARG A 302 -1.10 4.87 -22.84
CA ARG A 302 -0.12 5.47 -23.77
C ARG A 302 0.02 6.96 -23.61
N THR A 303 -1.07 7.65 -23.23
CA THR A 303 -1.13 9.11 -23.31
C THR A 303 -1.36 9.80 -21.97
N GLY A 304 -1.75 9.06 -20.93
CA GLY A 304 -2.16 9.61 -19.63
C GLY A 304 -3.51 10.35 -19.66
N LYS A 305 -4.22 10.35 -20.77
CA LYS A 305 -5.51 11.01 -20.87
C LYS A 305 -6.57 10.29 -20.06
N ARG A 306 -7.35 11.07 -19.29
CA ARG A 306 -8.46 10.54 -18.49
C ARG A 306 -9.56 9.98 -19.41
N VAL A 307 -9.93 8.72 -19.19
CA VAL A 307 -11.06 8.05 -19.84
C VAL A 307 -12.32 8.26 -18.99
N TRP A 308 -12.24 7.92 -17.71
CA TRP A 308 -13.30 8.20 -16.73
C TRP A 308 -12.71 8.35 -15.33
N HIS A 309 -13.53 8.86 -14.40
CA HIS A 309 -13.19 8.92 -12.98
C HIS A 309 -14.44 8.85 -12.12
N PHE A 310 -14.24 8.53 -10.85
CA PHE A 310 -15.24 8.61 -9.80
C PHE A 310 -14.59 9.13 -8.53
N GLN A 311 -15.04 10.30 -8.04
CA GLN A 311 -14.62 10.85 -6.75
C GLN A 311 -15.52 10.29 -5.65
N GLY A 312 -14.97 9.49 -4.74
CA GLY A 312 -15.75 8.85 -3.69
C GLY A 312 -15.77 9.62 -2.37
N LEU A 313 -14.94 10.66 -2.23
CA LEU A 313 -15.02 11.61 -1.13
C LEU A 313 -14.59 13.00 -1.60
N ARG A 314 -15.46 14.00 -1.36
CA ARG A 314 -15.20 15.39 -1.70
C ARG A 314 -14.69 16.12 -0.47
N HIS A 315 -13.71 17.00 -0.66
CA HIS A 315 -13.14 17.83 0.40
C HIS A 315 -12.82 17.04 1.67
N ASP A 316 -11.96 16.05 1.53
CA ASP A 316 -11.61 15.14 2.62
C ASP A 316 -10.92 15.88 3.77
N LEU A 317 -11.42 15.69 4.98
CA LEU A 317 -10.91 16.25 6.25
C LEU A 317 -10.59 15.15 7.27
N TRP A 318 -10.56 13.88 6.87
CA TRP A 318 -10.48 12.71 7.75
C TRP A 318 -9.40 11.69 7.35
N ASP A 319 -8.60 12.00 6.31
CA ASP A 319 -7.65 11.06 5.71
C ASP A 319 -8.33 9.77 5.24
N ARG A 320 -9.42 9.91 4.49
CA ARG A 320 -10.24 8.78 3.97
C ARG A 320 -9.80 8.35 2.58
N ASP A 321 -8.53 8.11 2.40
CA ASP A 321 -7.91 7.63 1.17
C ASP A 321 -8.64 6.45 0.52
N PHE A 322 -8.42 6.30 -0.77
CA PHE A 322 -8.56 5.01 -1.44
C PHE A 322 -7.23 4.26 -1.30
N PRO A 323 -7.12 3.35 -0.30
CA PRO A 323 -5.82 2.93 0.22
C PRO A 323 -5.14 1.85 -0.61
N ALA A 324 -5.84 1.24 -1.58
CA ALA A 324 -5.35 0.13 -2.39
C ALA A 324 -5.47 0.42 -3.89
N ALA A 325 -4.55 -0.12 -4.68
CA ALA A 325 -4.71 -0.14 -6.13
C ALA A 325 -6.01 -0.87 -6.51
N PRO A 326 -6.78 -0.37 -7.50
CA PRO A 326 -8.03 -1.00 -7.92
C PRO A 326 -7.82 -2.45 -8.36
N ALA A 327 -8.70 -3.37 -7.98
CA ALA A 327 -8.69 -4.74 -8.49
C ALA A 327 -9.56 -4.84 -9.75
N LEU A 328 -9.01 -5.42 -10.84
CA LEU A 328 -9.76 -5.63 -12.07
C LEU A 328 -10.40 -7.02 -12.02
N VAL A 329 -11.71 -7.04 -11.91
CA VAL A 329 -12.50 -8.24 -11.68
C VAL A 329 -13.47 -8.48 -12.84
N THR A 330 -13.99 -9.70 -12.96
CA THR A 330 -15.14 -10.00 -13.81
C THR A 330 -16.26 -10.55 -12.93
N VAL A 331 -17.40 -9.90 -12.97
CA VAL A 331 -18.59 -10.24 -12.18
C VAL A 331 -19.75 -10.66 -13.09
N THR A 332 -20.72 -11.38 -12.52
CA THR A 332 -21.94 -11.74 -13.24
C THR A 332 -23.04 -10.73 -12.94
N ARG A 333 -23.64 -10.17 -13.99
CA ARG A 333 -24.82 -9.30 -13.95
C ARG A 333 -25.85 -9.79 -14.95
N ASP A 334 -27.07 -10.04 -14.51
CA ASP A 334 -28.15 -10.53 -15.36
C ASP A 334 -27.73 -11.77 -16.18
N GLY A 335 -26.98 -12.68 -15.55
CA GLY A 335 -26.46 -13.90 -16.17
C GLY A 335 -25.32 -13.69 -17.17
N LYS A 336 -24.76 -12.47 -17.30
CA LYS A 336 -23.68 -12.15 -18.23
C LYS A 336 -22.41 -11.73 -17.48
N PRO A 337 -21.22 -12.09 -17.99
CA PRO A 337 -19.97 -11.57 -17.44
C PRO A 337 -19.81 -10.08 -17.78
N VAL A 338 -19.44 -9.30 -16.78
CA VAL A 338 -19.13 -7.86 -16.88
C VAL A 338 -17.76 -7.62 -16.28
N ASP A 339 -16.85 -7.08 -17.09
CA ASP A 339 -15.54 -6.64 -16.61
C ASP A 339 -15.71 -5.37 -15.78
N ALA A 340 -15.15 -5.39 -14.59
CA ALA A 340 -15.37 -4.35 -13.59
C ALA A 340 -14.06 -3.93 -12.90
N VAL A 341 -14.14 -2.81 -12.22
CA VAL A 341 -13.13 -2.27 -11.29
C VAL A 341 -13.72 -2.30 -9.90
N ALA A 342 -13.10 -3.03 -8.99
CA ALA A 342 -13.47 -3.07 -7.58
C ALA A 342 -12.50 -2.21 -6.76
N GLN A 343 -13.03 -1.24 -6.00
CA GLN A 343 -12.25 -0.34 -5.16
C GLN A 343 -12.70 -0.41 -3.71
N ILE A 344 -11.80 -0.84 -2.83
CA ILE A 344 -11.99 -0.74 -1.38
C ILE A 344 -11.58 0.63 -0.86
N THR A 345 -12.12 1.03 0.28
CA THR A 345 -11.91 2.37 0.86
C THR A 345 -11.57 2.32 2.35
N LYS A 346 -10.91 3.36 2.86
CA LYS A 346 -10.75 3.58 4.31
C LYS A 346 -12.09 3.73 5.03
N THR A 347 -13.15 4.16 4.33
CA THR A 347 -14.50 4.20 4.90
C THR A 347 -15.14 2.82 5.07
N GLY A 348 -14.46 1.73 4.67
CA GLY A 348 -14.97 0.37 4.81
C GLY A 348 -16.01 -0.04 3.76
N HIS A 349 -16.06 0.64 2.62
CA HIS A 349 -16.96 0.35 1.51
C HIS A 349 -16.21 -0.24 0.31
N VAL A 350 -16.95 -0.92 -0.58
CA VAL A 350 -16.49 -1.37 -1.89
C VAL A 350 -17.30 -0.69 -2.96
N TYR A 351 -16.65 0.06 -3.84
CA TYR A 351 -17.25 0.54 -5.08
C TYR A 351 -16.96 -0.44 -6.21
N LEU A 352 -17.92 -0.62 -7.10
CA LEU A 352 -17.80 -1.50 -8.26
C LEU A 352 -18.30 -0.78 -9.51
N PHE A 353 -17.40 -0.63 -10.50
CA PHE A 353 -17.66 0.09 -11.74
C PHE A 353 -17.46 -0.79 -12.97
N GLU A 354 -18.27 -0.61 -14.01
CA GLU A 354 -17.97 -1.15 -15.34
C GLU A 354 -16.63 -0.56 -15.81
N ARG A 355 -15.74 -1.44 -16.31
CA ARG A 355 -14.31 -1.14 -16.49
C ARG A 355 -14.02 -0.04 -17.50
N THR A 356 -14.78 0.05 -18.57
CA THR A 356 -14.48 0.94 -19.70
C THR A 356 -15.12 2.33 -19.58
N ARG A 357 -16.26 2.44 -18.89
CA ARG A 357 -17.04 3.68 -18.79
C ARG A 357 -17.16 4.24 -17.37
N GLY A 358 -16.79 3.45 -16.36
CA GLY A 358 -16.91 3.85 -14.97
C GLY A 358 -18.38 3.90 -14.48
N THR A 359 -19.30 3.24 -15.18
CA THR A 359 -20.70 3.16 -14.74
C THR A 359 -20.78 2.31 -13.46
N PRO A 360 -21.36 2.82 -12.36
CA PRO A 360 -21.54 2.04 -11.15
C PRO A 360 -22.40 0.80 -11.40
N LEU A 361 -21.97 -0.35 -10.89
CA LEU A 361 -22.70 -1.62 -11.00
C LEU A 361 -23.67 -1.88 -9.83
N PHE A 362 -23.58 -1.07 -8.79
CA PHE A 362 -24.56 -0.93 -7.71
C PHE A 362 -24.96 0.52 -7.57
N PRO A 363 -26.17 0.84 -7.10
CA PRO A 363 -26.60 2.22 -6.88
C PRO A 363 -25.67 2.95 -5.90
N ILE A 364 -25.44 4.22 -6.14
CA ILE A 364 -24.71 5.15 -5.28
C ILE A 364 -25.67 6.22 -4.81
N GLU A 365 -25.70 6.50 -3.52
CA GLU A 365 -26.56 7.50 -2.87
C GLU A 365 -25.72 8.66 -2.34
N GLU A 366 -26.20 9.88 -2.58
CA GLU A 366 -25.67 11.09 -1.94
C GLU A 366 -26.24 11.20 -0.53
N ARG A 367 -25.36 11.14 0.48
CA ARG A 367 -25.75 11.27 1.90
C ARG A 367 -25.32 12.61 2.46
N PRO A 368 -26.19 13.32 3.21
CA PRO A 368 -25.86 14.62 3.79
C PRO A 368 -24.75 14.50 4.83
N MET A 369 -23.87 15.52 4.86
CA MET A 369 -22.73 15.61 5.78
C MET A 369 -22.92 16.73 6.79
N PRO A 370 -22.36 16.61 8.00
CA PRO A 370 -22.38 17.69 8.98
C PRO A 370 -21.56 18.89 8.50
N ALA A 371 -22.01 20.09 8.84
CA ALA A 371 -21.27 21.31 8.58
C ALA A 371 -19.97 21.35 9.42
N ALA A 372 -18.92 21.94 8.84
CA ALA A 372 -17.67 22.16 9.56
C ALA A 372 -17.85 23.18 10.71
N SER A 373 -17.15 22.94 11.83
CA SER A 373 -17.25 23.76 13.04
C SER A 373 -16.18 24.86 13.12
N LEU A 374 -15.04 24.65 12.44
CA LEU A 374 -13.91 25.59 12.52
C LEU A 374 -14.05 26.77 11.56
N PRO A 375 -13.64 27.99 11.99
CA PRO A 375 -13.63 29.16 11.14
C PRO A 375 -12.87 28.94 9.82
N GLY A 376 -13.50 29.35 8.71
CA GLY A 376 -12.95 29.24 7.37
C GLY A 376 -13.13 27.86 6.70
N GLU A 377 -13.38 26.81 7.46
CA GLU A 377 -13.59 25.48 6.94
C GLU A 377 -15.01 25.28 6.39
N ARG A 378 -15.14 24.45 5.35
CA ARG A 378 -16.43 24.07 4.75
C ARG A 378 -16.39 22.62 4.33
N SER A 379 -17.15 21.76 4.99
CA SER A 379 -17.37 20.40 4.53
C SER A 379 -18.21 20.37 3.25
N ALA A 380 -17.99 19.35 2.40
CA ALA A 380 -18.92 19.11 1.30
C ALA A 380 -20.32 18.79 1.84
N PRO A 381 -21.40 19.28 1.22
CA PRO A 381 -22.76 19.11 1.74
C PRO A 381 -23.24 17.68 1.70
N THR A 382 -22.75 16.88 0.77
CA THR A 382 -23.07 15.46 0.62
C THR A 382 -21.83 14.67 0.23
N GLN A 383 -21.87 13.35 0.49
CA GLN A 383 -20.87 12.39 0.01
C GLN A 383 -21.56 11.20 -0.66
N PRO A 384 -20.98 10.64 -1.73
CA PRO A 384 -21.51 9.46 -2.40
C PRO A 384 -21.15 8.19 -1.64
N PHE A 385 -22.14 7.30 -1.41
CA PHE A 385 -21.94 5.99 -0.80
C PHE A 385 -22.58 4.88 -1.64
N PRO A 386 -21.93 3.73 -1.81
CA PRO A 386 -22.57 2.60 -2.47
C PRO A 386 -23.65 2.03 -1.56
N VAL A 387 -24.80 1.66 -2.16
CA VAL A 387 -25.90 0.99 -1.45
C VAL A 387 -25.53 -0.47 -1.18
N LEU A 388 -24.83 -1.09 -2.11
CA LEU A 388 -24.35 -2.47 -2.05
C LEU A 388 -22.91 -2.56 -2.58
N PRO A 389 -22.09 -3.49 -2.06
CA PRO A 389 -22.32 -4.30 -0.84
C PRO A 389 -22.45 -3.42 0.41
N PRO A 390 -23.00 -3.96 1.53
CA PRO A 390 -22.94 -3.24 2.80
C PRO A 390 -21.48 -3.02 3.21
N PRO A 391 -21.18 -2.00 4.04
CA PRO A 391 -19.83 -1.73 4.48
C PRO A 391 -19.25 -2.95 5.22
N PHE A 392 -17.97 -3.26 4.97
CA PHE A 392 -17.25 -4.35 5.59
C PHE A 392 -16.57 -3.96 6.92
N ALA A 393 -16.63 -2.68 7.29
CA ALA A 393 -16.22 -2.16 8.59
C ALA A 393 -17.40 -1.46 9.27
N ARG A 394 -17.42 -1.44 10.60
CA ARG A 394 -18.44 -0.74 11.38
C ARG A 394 -18.45 0.75 11.07
N GLN A 395 -19.63 1.36 11.00
CA GLN A 395 -19.82 2.75 10.56
C GLN A 395 -20.24 3.71 11.67
N SER A 396 -20.60 3.20 12.85
CA SER A 396 -21.06 4.01 13.98
C SER A 396 -20.36 3.60 15.27
N LEU A 397 -20.22 4.55 16.18
CA LEU A 397 -19.66 4.35 17.51
C LEU A 397 -20.51 5.10 18.53
N THR A 398 -21.02 4.37 19.50
CA THR A 398 -21.84 4.88 20.63
C THR A 398 -21.25 4.42 21.97
N GLU A 399 -21.78 4.90 23.10
CA GLU A 399 -21.36 4.41 24.42
C GLU A 399 -21.60 2.89 24.58
N LEU A 400 -22.55 2.32 23.84
CA LEU A 400 -22.84 0.88 23.87
C LEU A 400 -21.75 0.03 23.20
N ASP A 401 -20.93 0.66 22.37
CA ASP A 401 -19.83 0.01 21.64
C ASP A 401 -18.50 0.06 22.39
N LEU A 402 -18.46 0.72 23.56
CA LEU A 402 -17.24 0.81 24.37
C LEU A 402 -16.85 -0.53 24.97
N THR A 403 -15.55 -0.73 25.17
CA THR A 403 -14.99 -1.96 25.76
C THR A 403 -15.67 -2.31 27.07
N GLN A 404 -15.91 -3.60 27.30
CA GLN A 404 -16.44 -4.18 28.54
C GLN A 404 -15.46 -5.23 29.10
N ARG A 405 -14.19 -5.14 28.72
CA ARG A 405 -13.16 -6.11 29.10
C ARG A 405 -12.97 -6.16 30.62
N THR A 406 -12.94 -5.01 31.28
CA THR A 406 -13.03 -4.86 32.74
C THR A 406 -13.85 -3.61 33.08
N PRO A 407 -14.39 -3.48 34.32
CA PRO A 407 -15.07 -2.25 34.76
C PRO A 407 -14.18 -1.01 34.63
N GLU A 408 -12.88 -1.11 34.95
CA GLU A 408 -11.91 -0.04 34.90
C GLU A 408 -11.62 0.38 33.45
N ALA A 409 -11.47 -0.60 32.54
CA ALA A 409 -11.29 -0.37 31.10
C ALA A 409 -12.51 0.37 30.51
N HIS A 410 -13.73 -0.08 30.89
CA HIS A 410 -14.96 0.58 30.47
C HIS A 410 -15.04 2.03 31.01
N ALA A 411 -14.74 2.26 32.29
CA ALA A 411 -14.78 3.59 32.90
C ALA A 411 -13.79 4.54 32.24
N ALA A 412 -12.57 4.08 31.95
CA ALA A 412 -11.56 4.87 31.28
C ALA A 412 -11.99 5.22 29.83
N ALA A 413 -12.49 4.24 29.07
CA ALA A 413 -12.99 4.46 27.73
C ALA A 413 -14.19 5.42 27.71
N LEU A 414 -15.15 5.25 28.62
CA LEU A 414 -16.33 6.12 28.74
C LEU A 414 -15.96 7.56 29.07
N LYS A 415 -14.98 7.76 29.95
CA LYS A 415 -14.45 9.09 30.26
C LYS A 415 -13.92 9.76 29.00
N THR A 416 -12.99 9.12 28.30
CA THR A 416 -12.40 9.65 27.06
C THR A 416 -13.47 9.88 25.99
N PHE A 417 -14.38 8.93 25.78
CA PHE A 417 -15.45 9.05 24.80
C PHE A 417 -16.31 10.30 24.99
N ARG A 418 -16.63 10.67 26.25
CA ARG A 418 -17.44 11.85 26.57
C ARG A 418 -16.67 13.18 26.44
N GLU A 419 -15.35 13.15 26.47
CA GLU A 419 -14.50 14.32 26.28
C GLU A 419 -14.42 14.75 24.82
N PHE A 420 -14.64 13.82 23.87
CA PHE A 420 -14.51 14.04 22.42
C PHE A 420 -15.88 14.13 21.72
N SER A 421 -15.89 14.71 20.51
CA SER A 421 -17.07 14.79 19.66
C SER A 421 -17.24 13.50 18.83
N THR A 422 -18.46 12.93 18.82
CA THR A 422 -18.76 11.64 18.15
C THR A 422 -20.08 11.64 17.40
N ALA A 423 -20.69 12.80 17.18
CA ALA A 423 -22.07 12.90 16.70
C ALA A 423 -22.33 12.23 15.32
N HIS A 424 -21.30 12.12 14.50
CA HIS A 424 -21.40 11.54 13.15
C HIS A 424 -20.02 10.99 12.70
N PRO A 425 -19.95 9.88 11.92
CA PRO A 425 -18.67 9.33 11.39
C PRO A 425 -17.85 10.33 10.59
N PHE A 426 -18.51 11.35 10.05
CA PHE A 426 -17.90 12.47 9.31
C PHE A 426 -18.02 13.80 10.07
N SER A 427 -18.06 13.78 11.41
CA SER A 427 -17.82 15.00 12.20
C SER A 427 -16.45 15.56 11.87
N THR A 428 -16.39 16.84 11.51
CA THR A 428 -15.11 17.46 11.12
C THR A 428 -14.19 17.58 12.34
N PRO A 429 -12.87 17.43 12.17
CA PRO A 429 -11.91 17.65 13.23
C PRO A 429 -12.06 19.05 13.84
N ASP A 430 -11.99 19.16 15.17
CA ASP A 430 -12.21 20.39 15.90
C ASP A 430 -11.25 20.59 17.09
N LEU A 431 -11.44 21.70 17.84
CA LEU A 431 -10.62 22.05 19.01
C LEU A 431 -11.00 21.28 20.29
N LYS A 432 -12.23 20.76 20.36
CA LYS A 432 -12.63 19.85 21.43
C LYS A 432 -11.92 18.51 21.27
N GLY A 433 -11.78 18.06 20.05
CA GLY A 433 -11.30 16.77 19.60
C GLY A 433 -12.44 15.89 19.10
N THR A 434 -12.16 15.06 18.13
CA THR A 434 -13.12 14.23 17.38
C THR A 434 -12.70 12.76 17.47
N ILE A 435 -13.65 11.85 17.67
CA ILE A 435 -13.42 10.42 17.46
C ILE A 435 -13.76 10.10 16.02
N ILE A 436 -12.79 9.57 15.30
CA ILE A 436 -12.93 9.11 13.91
C ILE A 436 -13.16 7.60 13.92
N PHE A 437 -14.22 7.14 13.26
CA PHE A 437 -14.53 5.72 13.14
C PHE A 437 -15.23 5.38 11.80
N PRO A 438 -14.74 4.40 10.99
CA PRO A 438 -13.43 3.75 11.14
C PRO A 438 -12.30 4.78 11.31
N GLY A 439 -11.19 4.38 11.94
CA GLY A 439 -10.09 5.29 12.27
C GLY A 439 -9.29 5.81 11.07
N VAL A 440 -8.18 6.47 11.32
CA VAL A 440 -7.30 7.03 10.28
C VAL A 440 -6.67 5.94 9.41
N ASP A 441 -6.29 4.80 9.99
CA ASP A 441 -5.86 3.62 9.21
C ASP A 441 -7.00 3.07 8.33
N GLY A 442 -8.27 3.42 8.67
CA GLY A 442 -9.43 3.06 7.87
C GLY A 442 -9.92 1.63 8.06
N GLY A 443 -11.02 1.29 7.39
CA GLY A 443 -11.55 -0.07 7.27
C GLY A 443 -10.68 -0.91 6.34
N GLY A 444 -10.52 -0.48 5.09
CA GLY A 444 -9.60 -1.10 4.14
C GLY A 444 -8.21 -0.47 4.15
N GLU A 445 -7.20 -1.27 3.84
CA GLU A 445 -5.79 -0.89 3.90
C GLU A 445 -5.04 -1.19 2.59
N TRP A 446 -3.79 -0.71 2.51
CA TRP A 446 -2.94 -0.75 1.31
C TRP A 446 -2.63 -2.17 0.80
N GLY A 447 -2.77 -3.19 1.64
CA GLY A 447 -2.59 -4.58 1.21
C GLY A 447 -3.53 -4.99 0.08
N GLY A 448 -4.66 -4.30 -0.03
CA GLY A 448 -5.63 -4.50 -1.09
C GLY A 448 -6.46 -5.79 -0.93
N PRO A 449 -7.47 -5.95 -1.77
CA PRO A 449 -8.32 -7.14 -1.76
C PRO A 449 -7.71 -8.29 -2.57
N ALA A 450 -8.07 -9.53 -2.23
CA ALA A 450 -7.89 -10.68 -3.11
C ALA A 450 -9.23 -11.05 -3.75
N PHE A 451 -9.24 -11.46 -5.03
CA PHE A 451 -10.46 -11.79 -5.75
C PHE A 451 -10.41 -13.20 -6.34
N ASP A 452 -11.45 -13.99 -6.10
CA ASP A 452 -11.63 -15.31 -6.69
C ASP A 452 -12.55 -15.24 -7.91
N PRO A 453 -12.03 -15.37 -9.13
CA PRO A 453 -12.82 -15.26 -10.35
C PRO A 453 -13.84 -16.41 -10.53
N ALA A 454 -13.63 -17.55 -9.87
CA ALA A 454 -14.55 -18.68 -9.97
C ALA A 454 -15.83 -18.46 -9.15
N THR A 455 -15.76 -17.74 -8.06
CA THR A 455 -16.90 -17.52 -7.15
C THR A 455 -17.44 -16.09 -7.15
N GLY A 456 -16.67 -15.13 -7.66
CA GLY A 456 -16.98 -13.70 -7.55
C GLY A 456 -16.80 -13.11 -6.16
N LEU A 457 -16.06 -13.82 -5.28
CA LEU A 457 -15.79 -13.37 -3.91
C LEU A 457 -14.54 -12.47 -3.87
N LEU A 458 -14.72 -11.33 -3.23
CA LEU A 458 -13.65 -10.40 -2.86
C LEU A 458 -13.32 -10.56 -1.39
N TYR A 459 -12.06 -10.80 -1.06
CA TYR A 459 -11.58 -10.97 0.32
C TYR A 459 -10.86 -9.72 0.76
N VAL A 460 -11.29 -9.17 1.91
CA VAL A 460 -10.77 -7.92 2.46
C VAL A 460 -10.54 -8.10 3.96
N ASN A 461 -9.33 -7.86 4.43
CA ASN A 461 -9.07 -7.64 5.84
C ASN A 461 -9.39 -6.20 6.22
N SER A 462 -9.91 -6.00 7.43
CA SER A 462 -10.42 -4.71 7.88
C SER A 462 -9.94 -4.36 9.27
N ASN A 463 -9.60 -3.09 9.46
CA ASN A 463 -9.42 -2.49 10.77
C ASN A 463 -10.76 -2.00 11.34
N GLU A 464 -10.98 -2.31 12.62
CA GLU A 464 -12.16 -1.94 13.39
C GLU A 464 -11.75 -1.01 14.56
N MET A 465 -10.76 -0.13 14.32
CA MET A 465 -10.21 0.76 15.34
C MET A 465 -10.84 2.15 15.28
N ALA A 466 -11.16 2.70 16.45
CA ALA A 466 -11.48 4.11 16.58
C ALA A 466 -10.20 4.93 16.88
N TRP A 467 -10.14 6.15 16.37
CA TRP A 467 -9.02 7.06 16.58
C TRP A 467 -9.48 8.37 17.19
N LEU A 468 -8.62 8.94 18.03
CA LEU A 468 -8.79 10.27 18.61
C LEU A 468 -7.97 11.26 17.78
N LEU A 469 -8.60 12.33 17.33
CA LEU A 469 -7.96 13.41 16.62
C LEU A 469 -8.28 14.74 17.31
N LYS A 470 -7.29 15.59 17.54
CA LYS A 470 -7.51 16.92 18.09
C LYS A 470 -6.71 17.96 17.34
N LEU A 471 -7.38 19.03 16.95
CA LEU A 471 -6.74 20.23 16.43
C LEU A 471 -6.49 21.23 17.56
N VAL A 472 -5.47 22.06 17.37
CA VAL A 472 -5.19 23.23 18.22
C VAL A 472 -4.89 24.43 17.36
N PRO A 473 -5.17 25.64 17.83
CA PRO A 473 -4.73 26.84 17.16
C PRO A 473 -3.22 26.81 16.97
N ARG A 474 -2.77 27.25 15.81
CA ARG A 474 -1.36 27.43 15.54
C ARG A 474 -0.80 28.51 16.49
N SER A 475 0.38 28.27 17.00
CA SER A 475 1.11 29.19 17.86
C SER A 475 2.61 28.97 17.63
N ASP A 476 3.32 30.05 17.30
CA ASP A 476 4.77 30.02 17.10
C ASP A 476 5.50 29.60 18.38
N ARG A 477 4.98 30.03 19.53
CA ARG A 477 5.49 29.63 20.84
C ARG A 477 5.29 28.14 21.11
N SER A 478 4.12 27.59 20.75
CA SER A 478 3.85 26.16 20.96
C SER A 478 4.68 25.27 20.02
N LEU A 479 5.00 25.75 18.81
CA LEU A 479 5.93 25.07 17.90
C LEU A 479 7.35 25.03 18.48
N PHE A 480 7.81 26.15 19.06
CA PHE A 480 9.09 26.20 19.77
C PHE A 480 9.10 25.25 20.98
N ALA A 481 8.07 25.29 21.81
CA ALA A 481 7.96 24.42 22.99
C ALA A 481 8.01 22.92 22.60
N ALA A 482 7.30 22.53 21.59
CA ALA A 482 7.24 21.14 21.15
C ALA A 482 8.56 20.59 20.56
N ASN A 483 9.39 21.45 19.95
CA ASN A 483 10.54 20.99 19.17
C ASN A 483 11.89 21.45 19.71
N CYS A 484 11.94 22.51 20.51
CA CYS A 484 13.19 23.18 20.88
C CYS A 484 13.37 23.33 22.39
N ALA A 485 12.27 23.41 23.15
CA ALA A 485 12.33 23.75 24.58
C ALA A 485 13.03 22.69 25.43
N SER A 486 12.99 21.42 25.06
CA SER A 486 13.72 20.35 25.76
C SER A 486 15.23 20.64 25.90
N CYS A 487 15.80 21.31 24.90
CA CYS A 487 17.21 21.71 24.92
C CYS A 487 17.41 23.17 25.30
N HIS A 488 16.52 24.08 24.88
CA HIS A 488 16.73 25.53 24.99
C HIS A 488 15.91 26.19 26.11
N GLY A 489 15.11 25.41 26.88
CA GLY A 489 14.19 25.89 27.91
C GLY A 489 12.92 26.51 27.32
N ASP A 490 11.77 26.35 28.02
CA ASP A 490 10.50 26.94 27.60
C ASP A 490 10.54 28.48 27.55
N ASP A 491 11.39 29.08 28.37
CA ASP A 491 11.64 30.51 28.45
C ASP A 491 12.78 30.98 27.53
N ARG A 492 13.36 30.09 26.73
CA ARG A 492 14.51 30.30 25.83
C ARG A 492 15.82 30.68 26.54
N ARG A 493 15.94 30.51 27.88
CA ARG A 493 17.16 30.83 28.64
C ARG A 493 18.27 29.83 28.52
N GLY A 494 17.98 28.69 27.85
CA GLY A 494 18.91 27.58 27.72
C GLY A 494 18.82 26.58 28.87
N THR A 495 19.43 25.43 28.68
CA THR A 495 19.58 24.34 29.65
C THR A 495 21.00 23.77 29.55
N ALA A 496 21.31 22.73 30.30
CA ALA A 496 22.56 21.98 30.13
C ALA A 496 22.68 21.32 28.73
N ALA A 497 21.54 21.13 28.04
CA ALA A 497 21.49 20.51 26.71
C ALA A 497 21.66 21.50 25.56
N GLY A 498 21.30 22.78 25.73
CA GLY A 498 21.36 23.78 24.66
C GLY A 498 21.51 25.22 25.18
N PRO A 499 22.14 26.13 24.40
CA PRO A 499 22.40 27.49 24.80
C PRO A 499 21.13 28.34 24.90
N SER A 500 21.25 29.50 25.57
CA SER A 500 20.20 30.53 25.59
C SER A 500 19.93 31.07 24.18
N LEU A 501 18.66 31.18 23.83
CA LEU A 501 18.14 31.79 22.60
C LEU A 501 17.50 33.16 22.86
N ILE A 502 17.58 33.68 24.09
CA ILE A 502 17.27 35.09 24.36
C ILE A 502 18.24 35.94 23.54
N ASP A 503 17.74 36.98 22.92
CA ASP A 503 18.52 37.89 22.07
C ASP A 503 19.29 37.23 20.92
N VAL A 504 18.83 36.04 20.45
CA VAL A 504 19.45 35.38 19.30
C VAL A 504 19.42 36.25 18.03
N ALA A 505 18.43 37.14 17.93
CA ALA A 505 18.29 38.13 16.86
C ALA A 505 19.45 39.13 16.78
N SER A 506 20.11 39.42 17.89
CA SER A 506 21.29 40.31 17.91
C SER A 506 22.58 39.61 17.51
N ARG A 507 22.58 38.27 17.49
CA ARG A 507 23.78 37.45 17.29
C ARG A 507 23.78 36.69 15.93
N ARG A 508 22.61 36.52 15.33
CA ARG A 508 22.44 35.77 14.07
C ARG A 508 21.33 36.37 13.21
N SER A 509 21.56 36.38 11.92
CA SER A 509 20.54 36.73 10.95
C SER A 509 19.44 35.66 10.86
N ARG A 510 18.30 36.03 10.28
CA ARG A 510 17.19 35.10 10.00
C ARG A 510 17.66 33.86 9.23
N ASP A 511 18.45 34.05 8.16
CA ASP A 511 18.90 32.98 7.30
C ASP A 511 19.89 32.05 7.99
N GLU A 512 20.75 32.57 8.86
CA GLU A 512 21.63 31.75 9.71
C GLU A 512 20.85 30.89 10.69
N ILE A 513 19.80 31.45 11.32
CA ILE A 513 18.92 30.67 12.21
C ILE A 513 18.17 29.59 11.45
N LEU A 514 17.60 29.91 10.29
CA LEU A 514 16.95 28.96 9.40
C LEU A 514 17.88 27.82 9.01
N LYS A 515 19.10 28.16 8.62
CA LYS A 515 20.12 27.17 8.25
C LYS A 515 20.45 26.24 9.42
N VAL A 516 20.71 26.81 10.59
CA VAL A 516 21.03 26.03 11.81
C VAL A 516 19.90 25.09 12.18
N ILE A 517 18.64 25.50 12.11
CA ILE A 517 17.50 24.65 12.41
C ILE A 517 17.37 23.54 11.37
N ARG A 518 17.54 23.85 10.10
CA ARG A 518 17.39 22.86 9.01
C ARG A 518 18.51 21.83 8.97
N GLU A 519 19.74 22.28 9.14
CA GLU A 519 20.94 21.45 8.93
C GLU A 519 21.54 20.91 10.23
N GLY A 520 21.17 21.48 11.36
CA GLY A 520 21.80 21.19 12.65
C GLY A 520 23.15 21.87 12.81
N THR A 521 23.71 21.85 14.03
CA THR A 521 25.05 22.32 14.31
C THR A 521 25.57 21.77 15.64
N GLY A 522 26.81 21.27 15.69
CA GLY A 522 27.38 20.71 16.90
C GLY A 522 26.52 19.55 17.46
N ARG A 523 25.98 19.72 18.68
CA ARG A 523 25.06 18.76 19.31
C ARG A 523 23.59 18.94 18.92
N MET A 524 23.24 20.05 18.23
CA MET A 524 21.88 20.30 17.77
C MET A 524 21.58 19.45 16.53
N PRO A 525 20.55 18.58 16.55
CA PRO A 525 20.18 17.78 15.39
C PRO A 525 19.59 18.65 14.27
N ALA A 526 19.58 18.11 13.04
CA ALA A 526 18.92 18.72 11.90
C ALA A 526 17.41 18.50 11.98
N PHE A 527 16.62 19.56 11.94
CA PHE A 527 15.15 19.52 12.00
C PHE A 527 14.50 19.72 10.61
N GLY A 528 15.26 19.96 9.55
CA GLY A 528 14.72 20.26 8.23
C GLY A 528 13.82 19.17 7.63
N ALA A 529 14.00 17.91 8.06
CA ALA A 529 13.16 16.80 7.66
C ALA A 529 12.08 16.42 8.70
N ALA A 530 12.22 16.90 9.93
CA ALA A 530 11.34 16.55 11.07
C ALA A 530 10.27 17.61 11.33
N ILE A 531 10.53 18.87 10.96
CA ILE A 531 9.61 20.00 11.15
C ILE A 531 9.25 20.56 9.77
N GLU A 532 7.97 20.75 9.54
CA GLU A 532 7.45 21.39 8.33
C GLU A 532 8.12 22.75 8.07
N GLY A 533 8.44 23.04 6.80
CA GLY A 533 9.17 24.26 6.44
C GLY A 533 8.47 25.57 6.82
N GLY A 534 7.13 25.60 6.84
CA GLY A 534 6.33 26.70 7.35
C GLY A 534 6.52 26.85 8.86
N ALA A 535 6.43 25.77 9.62
CA ALA A 535 6.60 25.75 11.07
C ALA A 535 8.02 26.17 11.49
N ILE A 536 9.05 25.84 10.71
CA ILE A 536 10.41 26.33 10.97
C ILE A 536 10.46 27.87 10.86
N ASN A 537 9.82 28.46 9.86
CA ASN A 537 9.75 29.91 9.71
C ASN A 537 9.06 30.60 10.88
N ASP A 538 8.03 29.97 11.45
CA ASP A 538 7.28 30.48 12.58
C ASP A 538 8.09 30.41 13.87
N ILE A 539 8.80 29.29 14.08
CA ILE A 539 9.78 29.17 15.17
C ILE A 539 10.82 30.29 15.06
N VAL A 540 11.33 30.56 13.86
CA VAL A 540 12.30 31.64 13.63
C VAL A 540 11.69 33.01 13.92
N ASN A 541 10.43 33.28 13.54
CA ASN A 541 9.73 34.50 13.87
C ASN A 541 9.61 34.68 15.39
N TYR A 542 9.21 33.63 16.11
CA TYR A 542 9.16 33.64 17.58
C TYR A 542 10.54 33.90 18.21
N LEU A 543 11.58 33.27 17.65
CA LEU A 543 12.95 33.48 18.15
C LEU A 543 13.43 34.92 17.93
N LEU A 544 13.11 35.54 16.80
CA LEU A 544 13.50 36.89 16.43
C LEU A 544 12.73 37.99 17.20
N THR A 545 11.42 37.78 17.41
CA THR A 545 10.52 38.78 17.94
C THR A 545 10.21 38.60 19.45
N GLY A 546 10.34 37.37 19.94
CA GLY A 546 9.89 36.99 21.28
C GLY A 546 8.36 37.00 21.46
N ARG A 547 7.60 37.27 20.37
CA ARG A 547 6.14 37.40 20.40
C ARG A 547 5.51 36.18 19.71
N ASP A 548 4.45 35.66 20.28
CA ASP A 548 3.61 34.64 19.71
C ASP A 548 2.57 35.32 18.78
N ALA A 549 2.99 35.59 17.57
CA ALA A 549 2.22 36.42 16.62
C ALA A 549 1.16 35.65 15.82
N SER A 550 1.15 34.32 15.89
CA SER A 550 0.34 33.48 14.97
C SER A 550 -0.74 32.65 15.64
N VAL A 551 -1.14 32.97 16.89
CA VAL A 551 -2.18 32.21 17.60
C VAL A 551 -3.52 32.28 16.81
N GLY A 552 -3.93 31.16 16.24
CA GLY A 552 -5.19 31.04 15.50
C GLY A 552 -5.29 31.90 14.23
N THR A 553 -4.17 32.43 13.72
CA THR A 553 -4.13 33.23 12.48
C THR A 553 -3.40 32.49 11.36
N VAL A 554 -3.76 32.84 10.11
CA VAL A 554 -2.99 32.39 8.94
C VAL A 554 -1.63 33.09 8.97
N GLY A 555 -0.54 32.34 8.93
CA GLY A 555 0.81 32.92 8.85
C GLY A 555 1.09 33.57 7.49
N THR A 556 2.24 34.22 7.37
CA THR A 556 2.68 34.88 6.12
C THR A 556 3.08 33.91 5.01
N SER A 557 3.38 32.65 5.36
CA SER A 557 3.66 31.59 4.39
C SER A 557 2.37 31.06 3.78
N PRO A 558 2.32 30.76 2.48
CA PRO A 558 1.14 30.14 1.85
C PRO A 558 0.83 28.73 2.41
N PHE A 559 1.79 28.14 3.14
CA PHE A 559 1.66 26.86 3.82
C PHE A 559 1.23 26.96 5.29
N ALA A 560 1.07 28.17 5.81
CA ALA A 560 0.78 28.41 7.22
C ALA A 560 -0.73 28.43 7.47
N LEU A 561 -1.26 27.33 8.02
CA LEU A 561 -2.65 27.19 8.40
C LEU A 561 -2.92 27.71 9.82
N PRO A 562 -4.14 28.20 10.14
CA PRO A 562 -4.48 28.70 11.48
C PRO A 562 -4.58 27.60 12.55
N TYR A 563 -4.72 26.34 12.13
CA TYR A 563 -4.82 25.19 13.01
C TYR A 563 -3.80 24.11 12.60
N ARG A 564 -3.39 23.31 13.56
CA ARG A 564 -2.54 22.12 13.38
C ARG A 564 -3.04 20.96 14.21
N THR A 565 -2.67 19.75 13.86
CA THR A 565 -2.92 18.57 14.67
C THR A 565 -2.10 18.62 15.95
N ALA A 566 -2.77 18.48 17.09
CA ALA A 566 -2.11 18.27 18.38
C ALA A 566 -1.64 16.82 18.50
N PHE A 567 -2.54 15.90 18.19
CA PHE A 567 -2.29 14.46 18.09
C PHE A 567 -3.38 13.79 17.26
N PHE A 568 -3.06 12.60 16.77
CA PHE A 568 -4.01 11.60 16.27
C PHE A 568 -3.47 10.22 16.67
N ASP A 569 -4.25 9.51 17.48
CA ASP A 569 -3.84 8.25 18.11
C ASP A 569 -5.03 7.27 18.17
N ILE A 570 -4.74 5.98 18.27
CA ILE A 570 -5.77 4.97 18.49
C ILE A 570 -6.49 5.25 19.81
N PHE A 571 -7.82 5.17 19.80
CA PHE A 571 -8.63 5.25 21.02
C PHE A 571 -8.45 3.98 21.85
N VAL A 572 -7.73 4.09 22.96
CA VAL A 572 -7.40 2.97 23.84
C VAL A 572 -7.93 3.17 25.25
N ASP A 573 -8.08 2.07 25.98
CA ASP A 573 -8.33 2.06 27.42
C ASP A 573 -7.04 2.32 28.24
N HIS A 574 -7.13 2.27 29.56
CA HIS A 574 -6.02 2.54 30.46
C HIS A 574 -4.88 1.51 30.42
N GLU A 575 -5.11 0.34 29.82
CA GLU A 575 -4.09 -0.70 29.61
C GLU A 575 -3.51 -0.69 28.19
N GLY A 576 -3.98 0.23 27.33
CA GLY A 576 -3.50 0.36 25.95
C GLY A 576 -4.19 -0.56 24.94
N TYR A 577 -5.29 -1.24 25.31
CA TYR A 577 -6.11 -1.98 24.36
C TYR A 577 -7.19 -1.06 23.77
N PRO A 578 -7.73 -1.38 22.57
CA PRO A 578 -8.76 -0.53 21.97
C PRO A 578 -9.94 -0.28 22.90
N GLY A 579 -10.34 0.99 23.04
CA GLY A 579 -11.39 1.46 23.94
C GLY A 579 -12.81 1.02 23.53
N ILE A 580 -12.93 0.24 22.46
CA ILE A 580 -14.20 -0.27 21.93
C ILE A 580 -14.29 -1.79 22.05
N LYS A 581 -15.51 -2.35 21.91
CA LYS A 581 -15.72 -3.80 21.87
C LYS A 581 -15.00 -4.44 20.69
N SER A 582 -14.44 -5.63 20.90
CA SER A 582 -13.94 -6.49 19.82
C SER A 582 -15.10 -6.98 18.90
N PRO A 583 -14.80 -7.45 17.67
CA PRO A 583 -13.46 -7.60 17.10
C PRO A 583 -12.83 -6.26 16.69
N TRP A 584 -11.52 -6.17 16.85
CA TRP A 584 -10.72 -4.99 16.48
C TRP A 584 -10.08 -5.09 15.09
N GLY A 585 -10.21 -6.25 14.48
CA GLY A 585 -9.85 -6.54 13.10
C GLY A 585 -10.67 -7.71 12.60
N THR A 586 -11.04 -7.70 11.33
CA THR A 586 -11.84 -8.73 10.68
C THR A 586 -11.26 -9.14 9.33
N LEU A 587 -11.60 -10.35 8.90
CA LEU A 587 -11.37 -10.84 7.54
C LEU A 587 -12.73 -11.15 6.93
N ASN A 588 -13.02 -10.59 5.76
CA ASN A 588 -14.34 -10.58 5.15
C ASN A 588 -14.31 -11.20 3.76
N ALA A 589 -15.35 -11.94 3.39
CA ALA A 589 -15.61 -12.36 2.02
C ALA A 589 -16.89 -11.68 1.52
N ILE A 590 -16.77 -10.92 0.45
CA ILE A 590 -17.79 -10.08 -0.14
C ILE A 590 -18.15 -10.64 -1.51
N ASP A 591 -19.39 -11.04 -1.71
CA ASP A 591 -19.92 -11.51 -2.98
C ASP A 591 -20.21 -10.30 -3.88
N LEU A 592 -19.35 -10.05 -4.85
CA LEU A 592 -19.53 -8.95 -5.79
C LEU A 592 -20.65 -9.21 -6.80
N ASN A 593 -21.09 -10.45 -7.02
CA ASN A 593 -22.22 -10.74 -7.85
C ASN A 593 -23.53 -10.39 -7.16
N ALA A 594 -23.68 -10.77 -5.89
CA ALA A 594 -24.89 -10.53 -5.10
C ALA A 594 -24.89 -9.16 -4.38
N GLY A 595 -23.73 -8.55 -4.16
CA GLY A 595 -23.59 -7.34 -3.32
C GLY A 595 -23.84 -7.63 -1.84
N SER A 596 -23.28 -8.72 -1.30
CA SER A 596 -23.49 -9.11 0.09
C SER A 596 -22.22 -9.65 0.73
N ILE A 597 -22.13 -9.57 2.06
CA ILE A 597 -21.06 -10.22 2.83
C ILE A 597 -21.46 -11.69 3.03
N ARG A 598 -20.60 -12.61 2.58
CA ARG A 598 -20.80 -14.06 2.70
C ARG A 598 -20.39 -14.57 4.06
N TRP A 599 -19.27 -14.10 4.56
CA TRP A 599 -18.77 -14.38 5.91
C TRP A 599 -17.85 -13.26 6.39
N SER A 600 -17.75 -13.10 7.70
CA SER A 600 -16.82 -12.22 8.39
C SER A 600 -16.33 -12.95 9.64
N VAL A 601 -15.03 -12.95 9.87
CA VAL A 601 -14.42 -13.59 11.05
C VAL A 601 -13.45 -12.62 11.73
N PRO A 602 -13.25 -12.68 13.05
CA PRO A 602 -12.19 -11.95 13.73
C PRO A 602 -10.82 -12.30 13.14
N PHE A 603 -9.95 -11.30 12.97
CA PHE A 603 -8.65 -11.50 12.36
C PHE A 603 -7.52 -10.89 13.20
N GLY A 604 -6.63 -11.76 13.66
CA GLY A 604 -5.54 -11.44 14.57
C GLY A 604 -5.90 -11.61 16.04
N GLU A 605 -4.88 -11.58 16.89
CA GLU A 605 -4.97 -11.78 18.32
C GLU A 605 -3.99 -10.84 19.05
N TYR A 606 -4.34 -10.47 20.27
CA TYR A 606 -3.43 -9.90 21.23
C TYR A 606 -2.86 -11.02 22.11
N PRO A 607 -1.58 -11.42 22.00
CA PRO A 607 -1.03 -12.58 22.70
C PRO A 607 -1.23 -12.55 24.23
N LYS A 608 -1.14 -11.35 24.83
CA LYS A 608 -1.37 -11.19 26.29
C LYS A 608 -2.81 -11.46 26.69
N LEU A 609 -3.80 -11.10 25.85
CA LEU A 609 -5.22 -11.38 26.10
C LEU A 609 -5.52 -12.86 25.85
N THR A 610 -4.94 -13.44 24.80
CA THR A 610 -5.06 -14.87 24.50
C THR A 610 -4.53 -15.73 25.66
N ALA A 611 -3.39 -15.34 26.27
CA ALA A 611 -2.86 -16.01 27.45
C ALA A 611 -3.78 -15.93 28.69
N GLN A 612 -4.68 -14.97 28.73
CA GLN A 612 -5.74 -14.83 29.76
C GLN A 612 -7.07 -15.53 29.39
N GLY A 613 -7.09 -16.25 28.25
CA GLY A 613 -8.30 -16.92 27.75
C GLY A 613 -9.26 -16.02 26.95
N ILE A 614 -8.87 -14.78 26.66
CA ILE A 614 -9.65 -13.83 25.85
C ILE A 614 -9.18 -13.97 24.39
N THR A 615 -9.95 -14.68 23.58
CA THR A 615 -9.66 -14.99 22.18
C THR A 615 -10.62 -14.34 21.21
N GLY A 616 -10.34 -14.37 19.89
CA GLY A 616 -11.21 -13.80 18.88
C GLY A 616 -11.30 -12.27 18.95
N THR A 617 -10.27 -11.63 19.50
CA THR A 617 -10.24 -10.17 19.66
C THR A 617 -10.12 -9.41 18.35
N GLY A 618 -9.49 -10.04 17.34
CA GLY A 618 -8.97 -9.29 16.21
C GLY A 618 -7.85 -8.35 16.63
N THR A 619 -7.15 -7.77 15.65
CA THR A 619 -6.15 -6.71 15.86
C THR A 619 -6.05 -5.85 14.62
N ASP A 620 -5.36 -4.73 14.72
CA ASP A 620 -4.96 -3.93 13.56
C ASP A 620 -4.14 -4.78 12.58
N ASN A 621 -4.41 -4.56 11.29
CA ASN A 621 -3.88 -5.37 10.22
C ASN A 621 -3.73 -4.53 8.94
N TYR A 622 -2.70 -4.81 8.11
CA TYR A 622 -2.31 -3.91 7.02
C TYR A 622 -2.06 -4.59 5.67
N GLY A 623 -1.32 -5.70 5.64
CA GLY A 623 -1.05 -6.46 4.41
C GLY A 623 -2.30 -7.07 3.81
N GLY A 624 -2.19 -7.60 2.59
CA GLY A 624 -3.29 -8.26 1.89
C GLY A 624 -3.18 -9.78 1.92
N ALA A 625 -4.23 -10.43 1.44
CA ALA A 625 -4.27 -11.88 1.23
C ALA A 625 -3.82 -12.27 -0.18
N ILE A 626 -3.51 -13.55 -0.37
CA ILE A 626 -3.53 -14.22 -1.67
C ILE A 626 -4.61 -15.30 -1.65
N VAL A 627 -5.29 -15.51 -2.78
CA VAL A 627 -6.32 -16.54 -2.93
C VAL A 627 -5.93 -17.56 -3.98
N THR A 628 -6.12 -18.86 -3.68
CA THR A 628 -5.80 -19.94 -4.60
C THR A 628 -7.06 -20.50 -5.27
N GLU A 629 -6.89 -21.01 -6.49
CA GLU A 629 -7.98 -21.68 -7.22
C GLU A 629 -8.62 -22.81 -6.40
N ASN A 630 -7.80 -23.61 -5.72
CA ASN A 630 -8.22 -24.84 -5.05
C ASN A 630 -8.70 -24.67 -3.60
N GLY A 631 -8.95 -23.45 -3.10
CA GLY A 631 -9.72 -23.28 -1.87
C GLY A 631 -9.06 -22.58 -0.70
N LEU A 632 -7.83 -22.09 -0.83
CA LEU A 632 -7.13 -21.40 0.24
C LEU A 632 -7.19 -19.88 0.09
N LEU A 633 -7.27 -19.21 1.24
CA LEU A 633 -7.01 -17.79 1.42
C LEU A 633 -5.85 -17.66 2.42
N ILE A 634 -4.70 -17.11 1.98
CA ILE A 634 -3.47 -17.06 2.78
C ILE A 634 -3.13 -15.61 3.08
N ILE A 635 -2.94 -15.30 4.35
CA ILE A 635 -2.70 -13.93 4.83
C ILE A 635 -1.85 -13.95 6.11
N ALA A 636 -0.97 -12.94 6.25
CA ALA A 636 -0.31 -12.62 7.52
C ALA A 636 -0.93 -11.33 8.09
N ALA A 637 -0.45 -10.16 7.72
CA ALA A 637 -1.05 -8.84 7.90
C ALA A 637 -1.23 -8.33 9.35
N THR A 638 -1.31 -9.19 10.35
CA THR A 638 -1.58 -8.83 11.76
C THR A 638 -0.36 -8.30 12.48
N THR A 639 -0.56 -7.30 13.38
CA THR A 639 0.52 -6.51 13.96
C THR A 639 1.20 -7.16 15.17
N TYR A 640 0.44 -7.88 16.03
CA TYR A 640 0.95 -8.27 17.35
C TYR A 640 1.15 -9.77 17.56
N ASP A 641 0.56 -10.63 16.74
CA ASP A 641 0.63 -12.08 16.95
C ASP A 641 1.69 -12.79 16.10
N ASP A 642 2.33 -12.06 15.20
CA ASP A 642 3.42 -12.55 14.35
C ASP A 642 3.08 -13.86 13.64
N LYS A 643 1.89 -13.98 13.05
CA LYS A 643 1.43 -15.22 12.42
C LYS A 643 1.09 -15.04 10.96
N ILE A 644 1.35 -16.10 10.17
CA ILE A 644 0.74 -16.31 8.86
C ILE A 644 -0.32 -17.39 8.97
N ARG A 645 -1.44 -17.22 8.26
CA ARG A 645 -2.61 -18.09 8.33
C ARG A 645 -3.11 -18.49 6.97
N ALA A 646 -3.68 -19.70 6.89
CA ALA A 646 -4.46 -20.16 5.74
C ALA A 646 -5.88 -20.48 6.18
N PHE A 647 -6.85 -19.89 5.48
CA PHE A 647 -8.27 -20.07 5.71
C PHE A 647 -8.91 -20.84 4.53
N ASP A 648 -10.00 -21.57 4.81
CA ASP A 648 -10.90 -22.02 3.75
C ASP A 648 -11.60 -20.79 3.15
N LYS A 649 -11.39 -20.53 1.87
CA LYS A 649 -11.89 -19.32 1.20
C LYS A 649 -13.42 -19.24 1.15
N ARG A 650 -14.15 -20.35 1.28
CA ARG A 650 -15.61 -20.39 1.19
C ARG A 650 -16.28 -20.12 2.54
N THR A 651 -15.63 -20.50 3.65
CA THR A 651 -16.22 -20.49 4.98
C THR A 651 -15.55 -19.55 5.97
N GLY A 652 -14.32 -19.10 5.69
CA GLY A 652 -13.50 -18.34 6.64
C GLY A 652 -12.91 -19.21 7.78
N ALA A 653 -13.04 -20.53 7.70
CA ALA A 653 -12.48 -21.42 8.72
C ALA A 653 -10.96 -21.45 8.67
N LEU A 654 -10.29 -21.28 9.81
CA LEU A 654 -8.83 -21.39 9.93
C LEU A 654 -8.41 -22.85 9.71
N LEU A 655 -7.56 -23.09 8.72
CA LEU A 655 -7.05 -24.42 8.38
C LEU A 655 -5.63 -24.66 8.89
N TRP A 656 -4.80 -23.62 8.92
CA TRP A 656 -3.40 -23.68 9.33
C TRP A 656 -2.92 -22.31 9.75
N GLU A 657 -1.99 -22.28 10.68
CA GLU A 657 -1.20 -21.10 11.05
C GLU A 657 0.25 -21.48 11.40
N ALA A 658 1.17 -20.52 11.24
CA ALA A 658 2.55 -20.65 11.66
C ALA A 658 3.07 -19.34 12.26
N GLN A 659 3.96 -19.47 13.25
CA GLN A 659 4.65 -18.36 13.87
C GLN A 659 5.73 -17.81 12.93
N LEU A 660 5.81 -16.50 12.82
CA LEU A 660 6.82 -15.75 12.08
C LEU A 660 7.83 -15.11 13.05
N PRO A 661 9.05 -14.77 12.60
CA PRO A 661 10.06 -14.13 13.45
C PRO A 661 9.71 -12.68 13.82
N ALA A 662 8.82 -12.04 13.10
CA ALA A 662 8.21 -10.73 13.36
C ALA A 662 6.92 -10.60 12.54
N ALA A 663 6.11 -9.59 12.82
CA ALA A 663 4.84 -9.36 12.13
C ALA A 663 5.01 -9.29 10.60
N GLY A 664 4.20 -10.05 9.89
CA GLY A 664 4.17 -10.13 8.44
C GLY A 664 3.21 -9.10 7.83
N ASN A 665 3.46 -7.81 8.04
CA ASN A 665 2.60 -6.72 7.55
C ASN A 665 2.59 -6.58 6.01
N ALA A 666 3.29 -7.46 5.29
CA ALA A 666 3.33 -7.51 3.84
C ALA A 666 2.24 -8.43 3.26
N THR A 667 1.97 -8.30 1.97
CA THR A 667 1.17 -9.30 1.22
C THR A 667 2.09 -10.47 0.85
N PRO A 668 1.70 -11.73 1.08
CA PRO A 668 2.48 -12.89 0.64
C PRO A 668 2.59 -12.97 -0.88
N SER A 669 3.59 -13.70 -1.38
CA SER A 669 3.69 -14.13 -2.78
C SER A 669 3.70 -15.65 -2.86
N THR A 670 3.23 -16.21 -3.98
CA THR A 670 3.31 -17.66 -4.23
C THR A 670 3.78 -17.94 -5.65
N TYR A 671 4.68 -18.89 -5.78
CA TYR A 671 5.31 -19.24 -7.04
C TYR A 671 5.69 -20.72 -7.07
N MET A 672 6.08 -21.24 -8.23
CA MET A 672 6.56 -22.60 -8.37
C MET A 672 7.95 -22.63 -9.04
N VAL A 673 8.90 -23.29 -8.43
CA VAL A 673 10.25 -23.51 -8.97
C VAL A 673 10.61 -25.00 -8.83
N ASN A 674 11.10 -25.60 -9.90
CA ASN A 674 11.47 -27.03 -9.95
C ASN A 674 10.33 -27.97 -9.50
N GLY A 675 9.07 -27.62 -9.82
CA GLY A 675 7.90 -28.41 -9.42
C GLY A 675 7.50 -28.30 -7.95
N VAL A 676 8.08 -27.37 -7.20
CA VAL A 676 7.75 -27.09 -5.79
C VAL A 676 7.06 -25.74 -5.70
N GLN A 677 5.85 -25.71 -5.13
CA GLN A 677 5.16 -24.48 -4.79
C GLN A 677 5.67 -23.91 -3.47
N TYR A 678 5.98 -22.63 -3.47
CA TYR A 678 6.40 -21.84 -2.32
C TYR A 678 5.38 -20.76 -2.00
N ILE A 679 5.26 -20.41 -0.71
CA ILE A 679 4.61 -19.21 -0.20
C ILE A 679 5.68 -18.42 0.54
N VAL A 680 5.94 -17.19 0.16
CA VAL A 680 6.96 -16.34 0.80
C VAL A 680 6.32 -15.09 1.39
N ILE A 681 6.80 -14.68 2.58
CA ILE A 681 6.35 -13.50 3.30
C ILE A 681 7.55 -12.70 3.84
N ALA A 682 7.45 -11.37 3.78
CA ALA A 682 8.36 -10.45 4.45
C ALA A 682 7.92 -10.22 5.90
N CYS A 683 8.77 -10.52 6.85
CA CYS A 683 8.53 -10.38 8.29
C CYS A 683 9.27 -9.14 8.80
N GLY A 684 8.63 -7.98 8.70
CA GLY A 684 9.24 -6.67 8.98
C GLY A 684 8.88 -6.07 10.33
N GLY A 685 7.75 -6.43 10.91
CA GLY A 685 7.28 -5.85 12.18
C GLY A 685 7.19 -4.33 12.15
N GLY A 686 7.55 -3.69 13.25
CA GLY A 686 7.81 -2.24 13.38
C GLY A 686 6.60 -1.32 13.38
N LYS A 687 5.42 -1.79 13.03
CA LYS A 687 4.17 -1.00 13.01
C LYS A 687 3.60 -0.88 14.44
N ASN A 688 3.04 0.28 14.78
CA ASN A 688 2.35 0.55 16.06
C ASN A 688 3.11 0.08 17.31
N GLY A 689 4.44 0.23 17.31
CA GLY A 689 5.29 -0.15 18.45
C GLY A 689 5.65 -1.64 18.53
N ALA A 690 5.20 -2.47 17.58
CA ALA A 690 5.64 -3.85 17.49
C ALA A 690 7.16 -3.95 17.20
N PRO A 691 7.83 -5.03 17.60
CA PRO A 691 9.24 -5.24 17.31
C PRO A 691 9.53 -5.21 15.81
N SER A 692 10.64 -4.58 15.42
CA SER A 692 11.11 -4.59 14.03
C SER A 692 11.76 -5.93 13.67
N GLY A 693 11.60 -6.34 12.41
CA GLY A 693 12.21 -7.51 11.82
C GLY A 693 12.84 -7.21 10.46
N GLY A 694 13.57 -8.20 9.94
CA GLY A 694 14.25 -8.08 8.66
C GLY A 694 14.41 -9.43 7.95
N THR A 695 13.41 -10.32 8.04
CA THR A 695 13.53 -11.69 7.53
C THR A 695 12.45 -12.00 6.49
N TYR A 696 12.83 -12.68 5.41
CA TYR A 696 11.92 -13.36 4.50
C TYR A 696 11.81 -14.82 4.90
N VAL A 697 10.58 -15.35 4.94
CA VAL A 697 10.30 -16.75 5.25
C VAL A 697 9.52 -17.36 4.09
N ALA A 698 10.02 -18.48 3.56
CA ALA A 698 9.34 -19.26 2.55
C ALA A 698 8.86 -20.60 3.13
N PHE A 699 7.63 -20.96 2.81
CA PHE A 699 7.00 -22.22 3.19
C PHE A 699 6.79 -23.09 1.96
N ALA A 700 6.93 -24.40 2.12
CA ALA A 700 6.63 -25.41 1.11
C ALA A 700 6.18 -26.72 1.76
N LEU A 701 5.57 -27.62 0.98
CA LEU A 701 5.28 -28.97 1.43
C LEU A 701 6.58 -29.80 1.52
N PRO A 702 6.70 -30.74 2.47
CA PRO A 702 7.80 -31.70 2.50
C PRO A 702 7.79 -32.57 1.25
N GLN A 703 8.93 -33.18 0.89
CA GLN A 703 9.04 -34.02 -0.32
C GLN A 703 8.04 -35.17 -0.36
N SER A 704 7.71 -35.74 0.80
CA SER A 704 6.73 -36.84 0.93
C SER A 704 5.27 -36.44 0.70
N ALA A 705 4.98 -35.13 0.67
CA ALA A 705 3.62 -34.58 0.53
C ALA A 705 3.40 -33.78 -0.77
N ARG A 706 4.38 -33.81 -1.68
CA ARG A 706 4.37 -33.11 -2.98
C ARG A 706 3.72 -33.90 -4.09
#